data_8fb5ed08641a959434c98524cfc1cf67
#
_entry.id   8fb5ed08641a959434c98524cfc1cf67
#
_cell.length_a   1.000
_cell.length_b   1.000
_cell.length_c   1.000
_cell.angle_alpha   90.00
_cell.angle_beta   90.00
_cell.angle_gamma   90.00
#
_symmetry.space_group_name_H-M   'P 1'
#
loop_
_entity.id
_entity.type
_entity.pdbx_description
1 polymer ?
#
loop_
_entity_poly.entity_id
_entity_poly.type
_entity_poly.pdbx_seq_one_letter_code
_entity_poly.pdbx_strand_id
1 'polypeptide(L)'
;MLRRKLLCFVGVLMNILVPAQKVFAVEVEAIDTMLNLKEVSIVRSYKPYIEVIPAQKLDGEQLQRLNSFSVADAVRYFSGVQIKDYGGVGGIKTVDIRSMGTNHMGVFYDGIQLGNAQNGQIDLGKFSLDNIEEVSLYNGQKSDIFQPAKDFGAAGTIYLRTRTPKFENNKRTNVKVLFRTGSFGLVNPSILLEQKLSDNLSAAINAEYIDANGKYKFRYKKVFSDGTLAWDTTATRQNGDVYSLRVEGGLYGKMKGGKWNAKAYYYDSERGIPGAIVNNVWKTSQRQWDRNFFAQGSFQKRIGSRYELLLSAKYAIDKMRYLNPDTTLMYLDNKFTQQKVYVSAANKFKLLKDWELNLSVDYTWNTLDASLTNFVYPKRHSVLVALATAYKWRGWKAQASVLGTFVQDCSTATSGTGSVTKRIKSFDEFTPAVFVSYKPVETFPLNFRAFYKRIFRMPTFNDLYYTDIGNANLEPEYVNQYNLGLQYQSALDCGVLTGLSMRADAYYNYVTDKIISVPKGTGQYRWMMMNIGKVKIRGIDVNAQARFTFPYNIEVDANLSYTYQRAQDYTDPTDNEPGAGTYKGQISYIPWHNGSVVIHGTWKKVELNYSFIYVGERYHNSSNIRANYEQPWYTHDLSAGYSFNIGKVNMKISAEVNNLFNQYYDVIVNYPMPGRNYKAILKIEI
;
A
#
# COMPACT_ATOMS: atom_id res chain seq x y z
N MET A 1 20.47 -29.11 -4.14
CA MET A 1 21.33 -28.01 -3.67
C MET A 1 20.71 -27.26 -2.49
N LEU A 2 19.43 -26.88 -2.56
CA LEU A 2 18.71 -26.21 -1.47
C LEU A 2 18.73 -26.98 -0.14
N ARG A 3 18.53 -28.30 -0.17
CA ARG A 3 18.60 -29.17 1.03
C ARG A 3 19.95 -29.14 1.76
N ARG A 4 21.07 -29.00 1.05
CA ARG A 4 22.40 -28.94 1.69
C ARG A 4 22.72 -27.57 2.27
N LYS A 5 22.33 -26.47 1.59
CA LYS A 5 22.51 -25.10 2.09
C LYS A 5 21.56 -24.81 3.28
N LEU A 6 20.34 -25.35 3.27
CA LEU A 6 19.38 -25.22 4.38
C LEU A 6 19.84 -25.98 5.63
N LEU A 7 20.40 -27.18 5.48
CA LEU A 7 20.92 -27.99 6.59
C LEU A 7 22.13 -27.35 7.27
N CYS A 8 23.00 -26.68 6.54
CA CYS A 8 24.12 -25.93 7.15
C CYS A 8 23.63 -24.71 7.94
N PHE A 9 22.59 -24.01 7.45
CA PHE A 9 22.03 -22.85 8.16
C PHE A 9 21.21 -23.23 9.39
N VAL A 10 20.44 -24.32 9.31
CA VAL A 10 19.68 -24.87 10.46
C VAL A 10 20.64 -25.47 11.49
N GLY A 11 21.76 -26.05 11.08
CA GLY A 11 22.79 -26.55 12.00
C GLY A 11 23.48 -25.45 12.80
N VAL A 12 23.70 -24.29 12.21
CA VAL A 12 24.25 -23.10 12.91
C VAL A 12 23.21 -22.52 13.87
N LEU A 13 21.93 -22.51 13.49
CA LEU A 13 20.84 -22.02 14.35
C LEU A 13 20.58 -22.90 15.56
N MET A 14 20.69 -24.23 15.44
CA MET A 14 20.55 -25.14 16.58
C MET A 14 21.68 -25.05 17.61
N ASN A 15 22.88 -24.67 17.20
CA ASN A 15 24.00 -24.47 18.14
C ASN A 15 23.97 -23.12 18.88
N ILE A 16 23.15 -22.17 18.46
CA ILE A 16 22.96 -20.87 19.13
C ILE A 16 21.79 -20.93 20.17
N LEU A 17 20.93 -21.93 20.10
CA LEU A 17 19.72 -22.03 20.91
C LEU A 17 19.89 -22.82 22.24
N VAL A 18 21.08 -23.32 22.55
CA VAL A 18 21.36 -23.97 23.82
C VAL A 18 22.72 -23.48 24.36
N PRO A 19 22.79 -22.59 25.36
CA PRO A 19 22.37 -22.81 26.72
C PRO A 19 21.80 -21.58 27.45
N ALA A 20 20.61 -21.62 27.90
CA ALA A 20 20.10 -20.65 28.89
C ALA A 20 19.43 -21.38 30.06
N GLN A 21 20.19 -22.25 30.73
CA GLN A 21 19.82 -22.66 32.07
C GLN A 21 20.88 -22.22 33.06
N LYS A 22 20.42 -21.39 34.02
CA LYS A 22 21.04 -20.81 35.22
C LYS A 22 21.55 -19.39 35.03
N VAL A 23 20.70 -18.41 35.27
CA VAL A 23 21.06 -17.15 35.88
C VAL A 23 20.03 -16.77 36.94
N PHE A 24 20.57 -16.48 38.12
CA PHE A 24 19.94 -16.10 39.37
C PHE A 24 18.82 -15.05 39.25
N ALA A 25 17.76 -15.27 40.03
CA ALA A 25 16.76 -14.28 40.36
C ALA A 25 17.39 -13.14 41.18
N VAL A 26 17.43 -11.96 40.62
CA VAL A 26 17.51 -10.70 41.34
C VAL A 26 16.18 -10.00 41.11
N GLU A 27 15.41 -9.87 42.18
CA GLU A 27 14.24 -9.00 42.22
C GLU A 27 14.73 -7.55 42.00
N VAL A 28 14.41 -6.99 40.87
CA VAL A 28 14.47 -5.56 40.65
C VAL A 28 13.04 -5.11 40.48
N GLU A 29 12.57 -4.24 41.35
CA GLU A 29 11.28 -3.55 41.24
C GLU A 29 11.12 -3.02 39.82
N ALA A 30 10.16 -3.58 39.11
CA ALA A 30 9.82 -3.17 37.78
C ALA A 30 9.09 -1.83 37.87
N ILE A 31 9.77 -0.75 37.54
CA ILE A 31 9.11 0.49 37.13
C ILE A 31 8.32 0.13 35.89
N ASP A 32 7.02 0.00 36.08
CA ASP A 32 6.00 -0.25 35.05
C ASP A 32 5.83 1.02 34.18
N THR A 33 6.81 1.25 33.32
CA THR A 33 6.66 2.17 32.20
C THR A 33 6.26 1.38 30.96
N MET A 34 5.18 0.66 31.04
CA MET A 34 4.36 0.46 29.86
C MET A 34 3.89 1.86 29.44
N LEU A 35 4.51 2.40 28.43
CA LEU A 35 4.00 3.56 27.72
C LEU A 35 2.60 3.18 27.19
N ASN A 36 1.60 3.35 28.05
CA ASN A 36 0.29 3.77 27.61
C ASN A 36 0.57 5.06 26.84
N LEU A 37 0.71 4.97 25.53
CA LEU A 37 0.50 6.12 24.69
C LEU A 37 -0.94 6.51 24.97
N LYS A 38 -1.14 7.34 25.99
CA LYS A 38 -2.33 8.16 26.08
C LYS A 38 -2.52 8.70 24.68
N GLU A 39 -3.72 8.58 24.17
CA GLU A 39 -4.21 9.38 23.07
C GLU A 39 -3.59 10.77 23.24
N VAL A 40 -2.53 11.02 22.51
CA VAL A 40 -1.94 12.35 22.47
C VAL A 40 -2.95 13.13 21.65
N SER A 41 -3.89 13.75 22.36
CA SER A 41 -4.46 14.96 21.83
C SER A 41 -3.26 15.79 21.36
N ILE A 42 -3.22 16.15 20.10
CA ILE A 42 -2.09 16.73 19.37
C ILE A 42 -1.70 18.11 19.90
N VAL A 43 -1.95 18.39 21.14
CA VAL A 43 -1.83 19.69 21.76
C VAL A 43 -0.58 19.79 22.64
N ARG A 44 0.47 19.13 22.60
CA ARG A 44 1.61 19.61 23.42
C ARG A 44 2.94 18.86 23.45
N SER A 45 3.28 18.03 22.50
CA SER A 45 4.75 17.86 22.34
C SER A 45 5.08 17.26 20.99
N TYR A 46 5.56 18.08 20.07
CA TYR A 46 6.44 17.58 19.04
C TYR A 46 7.61 16.89 19.75
N LYS A 47 7.50 15.58 19.97
CA LYS A 47 8.66 14.80 20.40
C LYS A 47 9.69 14.90 19.30
N PRO A 48 10.95 15.23 19.61
CA PRO A 48 11.99 15.30 18.59
C PRO A 48 12.00 13.97 17.84
N TYR A 49 11.92 14.08 16.51
CA TYR A 49 11.82 12.95 15.64
C TYR A 49 13.05 12.03 15.73
N ILE A 50 12.84 10.75 15.95
CA ILE A 50 13.91 9.82 16.31
C ILE A 50 14.05 8.68 15.26
N GLU A 51 13.20 8.62 14.24
CA GLU A 51 13.25 7.53 13.26
C GLU A 51 14.32 7.78 12.18
N VAL A 52 15.08 6.73 11.82
CA VAL A 52 16.08 6.79 10.74
C VAL A 52 15.40 6.94 9.38
N ILE A 53 14.24 6.31 9.23
CA ILE A 53 13.38 6.39 8.05
C ILE A 53 12.03 6.94 8.48
N PRO A 54 11.69 8.18 8.12
CA PRO A 54 10.40 8.74 8.47
C PRO A 54 9.29 8.14 7.62
N ALA A 55 8.16 7.86 8.26
CA ALA A 55 6.94 7.56 7.54
C ALA A 55 6.21 8.84 7.10
N GLN A 56 5.50 8.76 6.00
CA GLN A 56 4.32 9.58 5.77
C GLN A 56 3.15 8.89 6.46
N LYS A 57 2.43 9.59 7.31
CA LYS A 57 1.36 8.99 8.13
C LYS A 57 0.07 9.77 7.97
N LEU A 58 -1.02 9.03 7.90
CA LEU A 58 -2.38 9.53 8.07
C LEU A 58 -3.00 8.71 9.21
N ASP A 59 -3.26 9.35 10.31
CA ASP A 59 -3.92 8.76 11.47
C ASP A 59 -5.45 8.79 11.36
N GLY A 60 -6.15 8.22 12.35
CA GLY A 60 -7.59 8.06 12.31
C GLY A 60 -8.38 9.37 12.14
N GLU A 61 -7.92 10.48 12.72
CA GLU A 61 -8.54 11.79 12.53
C GLU A 61 -8.24 12.34 11.14
N GLN A 62 -6.99 12.31 10.71
CA GLN A 62 -6.58 12.76 9.38
C GLN A 62 -7.29 11.96 8.27
N LEU A 63 -7.44 10.64 8.44
CA LEU A 63 -8.18 9.79 7.50
C LEU A 63 -9.66 10.18 7.39
N GLN A 64 -10.28 10.60 8.49
CA GLN A 64 -11.68 11.03 8.49
C GLN A 64 -11.89 12.43 7.89
N ARG A 65 -10.84 13.24 7.79
CA ARG A 65 -10.86 14.58 7.20
C ARG A 65 -10.73 14.56 5.68
N LEU A 66 -10.18 13.47 5.12
CA LEU A 66 -10.07 13.29 3.67
C LEU A 66 -11.42 12.79 3.11
N ASN A 67 -11.80 13.30 1.93
CA ASN A 67 -12.97 12.79 1.21
C ASN A 67 -12.69 11.42 0.58
N SER A 68 -12.00 10.55 1.32
CA SER A 68 -11.52 9.26 0.85
C SER A 68 -12.51 8.15 1.19
N PHE A 69 -12.77 7.29 0.22
CA PHE A 69 -13.68 6.17 0.38
C PHE A 69 -12.93 4.86 0.70
N SER A 70 -11.73 4.72 0.19
CA SER A 70 -10.87 3.56 0.37
C SER A 70 -9.44 3.95 0.77
N VAL A 71 -8.64 2.96 1.16
CA VAL A 71 -7.21 3.15 1.41
C VAL A 71 -6.50 3.75 0.19
N ALA A 72 -6.85 3.30 -1.03
CA ALA A 72 -6.27 3.86 -2.26
C ALA A 72 -6.49 5.38 -2.37
N ASP A 73 -7.70 5.85 -2.02
CA ASP A 73 -8.04 7.27 -2.08
C ASP A 73 -7.26 8.09 -1.03
N ALA A 74 -6.97 7.50 0.13
CA ALA A 74 -6.20 8.17 1.17
C ALA A 74 -4.71 8.28 0.82
N VAL A 75 -4.09 7.22 0.28
CA VAL A 75 -2.65 7.22 -0.01
C VAL A 75 -2.27 8.09 -1.20
N ARG A 76 -3.22 8.56 -2.01
CA ARG A 76 -2.95 9.53 -3.11
C ARG A 76 -2.42 10.88 -2.62
N TYR A 77 -2.61 11.21 -1.36
CA TYR A 77 -2.10 12.44 -0.74
C TYR A 77 -0.65 12.32 -0.25
N PHE A 78 -0.04 11.13 -0.32
CA PHE A 78 1.38 10.96 -0.01
C PHE A 78 2.25 11.36 -1.20
N SER A 79 3.40 12.00 -0.92
CA SER A 79 4.38 12.28 -1.95
C SER A 79 5.02 11.01 -2.48
N GLY A 80 5.40 11.00 -3.75
CA GLY A 80 5.98 9.84 -4.42
C GLY A 80 4.97 8.76 -4.79
N VAL A 81 3.69 8.93 -4.46
CA VAL A 81 2.62 7.95 -4.73
C VAL A 81 1.87 8.28 -6.00
N GLN A 82 1.59 7.25 -6.78
CA GLN A 82 0.71 7.31 -7.94
C GLN A 82 -0.33 6.21 -7.87
N ILE A 83 -1.57 6.57 -8.15
CA ILE A 83 -2.68 5.64 -8.23
C ILE A 83 -3.04 5.41 -9.69
N LYS A 84 -3.10 4.14 -10.09
CA LYS A 84 -3.79 3.74 -11.31
C LYS A 84 -5.21 3.35 -10.94
N ASP A 85 -6.17 4.14 -11.43
CA ASP A 85 -7.60 3.97 -11.18
C ASP A 85 -8.31 3.70 -12.50
N TYR A 86 -9.00 2.57 -12.58
CA TYR A 86 -9.72 2.14 -13.77
C TYR A 86 -11.19 2.56 -13.79
N GLY A 87 -11.53 3.53 -12.98
CA GLY A 87 -12.78 4.28 -13.01
C GLY A 87 -13.84 3.86 -12.00
N GLY A 88 -14.48 4.87 -11.43
CA GLY A 88 -15.68 4.74 -10.61
C GLY A 88 -15.49 4.16 -9.21
N VAL A 89 -16.62 3.88 -8.55
CA VAL A 89 -16.67 3.39 -7.16
C VAL A 89 -16.11 1.95 -7.06
N GLY A 90 -16.41 1.11 -8.04
CA GLY A 90 -15.97 -0.30 -8.09
C GLY A 90 -14.67 -0.54 -8.86
N GLY A 91 -13.98 0.51 -9.34
CA GLY A 91 -12.76 0.39 -10.13
C GLY A 91 -11.59 -0.24 -9.35
N ILE A 92 -10.74 -0.97 -10.07
CA ILE A 92 -9.49 -1.49 -9.51
C ILE A 92 -8.56 -0.31 -9.27
N LYS A 93 -7.94 -0.26 -8.08
CA LYS A 93 -7.00 0.79 -7.69
C LYS A 93 -5.68 0.21 -7.21
N THR A 94 -4.64 0.40 -8.01
CA THR A 94 -3.28 -0.04 -7.68
C THR A 94 -2.37 1.14 -7.41
N VAL A 95 -1.36 0.93 -6.59
CA VAL A 95 -0.45 1.97 -6.11
C VAL A 95 0.96 1.69 -6.59
N ASP A 96 1.62 2.72 -7.07
CA ASP A 96 3.04 2.74 -7.40
C ASP A 96 3.75 3.81 -6.54
N ILE A 97 4.92 3.49 -6.02
CA ILE A 97 5.76 4.44 -5.27
C ILE A 97 7.02 4.72 -6.08
N ARG A 98 7.31 6.01 -6.31
CA ARG A 98 8.51 6.49 -6.98
C ARG A 98 8.78 5.77 -8.31
N SER A 99 7.73 5.42 -9.04
CA SER A 99 7.77 4.82 -10.40
C SER A 99 8.52 3.48 -10.52
N MET A 100 8.74 2.80 -9.41
CA MET A 100 9.42 1.49 -9.43
C MET A 100 8.51 0.36 -9.93
N GLY A 101 7.21 0.60 -9.97
CA GLY A 101 6.18 -0.35 -10.37
C GLY A 101 5.41 -0.92 -9.19
N THR A 102 4.14 -1.25 -9.44
CA THR A 102 3.21 -1.75 -8.40
C THR A 102 3.67 -3.06 -7.74
N ASN A 103 4.48 -3.85 -8.43
CA ASN A 103 4.95 -5.16 -7.97
C ASN A 103 6.15 -5.09 -7.01
N HIS A 104 6.81 -3.92 -6.88
CA HIS A 104 7.88 -3.69 -5.91
C HIS A 104 7.39 -3.20 -4.56
N MET A 105 6.08 -3.06 -4.41
CA MET A 105 5.45 -2.54 -3.21
C MET A 105 5.08 -3.62 -2.21
N GLY A 106 5.35 -3.37 -0.94
CA GLY A 106 4.82 -4.15 0.17
C GLY A 106 3.59 -3.47 0.78
N VAL A 107 2.48 -4.18 0.88
CA VAL A 107 1.30 -3.73 1.64
C VAL A 107 1.13 -4.64 2.83
N PHE A 108 1.13 -4.09 4.03
CA PHE A 108 1.05 -4.83 5.29
C PHE A 108 -0.22 -4.48 6.04
N TYR A 109 -0.94 -5.50 6.45
CA TYR A 109 -2.16 -5.39 7.26
C TYR A 109 -1.86 -5.90 8.67
N ASP A 110 -1.82 -4.99 9.65
CA ASP A 110 -1.40 -5.27 11.03
C ASP A 110 -0.05 -6.01 11.13
N GLY A 111 0.91 -5.59 10.31
CA GLY A 111 2.27 -6.13 10.32
C GLY A 111 2.49 -7.41 9.52
N ILE A 112 1.46 -7.95 8.85
CA ILE A 112 1.59 -9.14 8.00
C ILE A 112 1.29 -8.76 6.55
N GLN A 113 2.20 -9.09 5.63
CA GLN A 113 2.07 -8.71 4.23
C GLN A 113 0.83 -9.33 3.56
N LEU A 114 0.02 -8.47 2.96
CA LEU A 114 -0.95 -8.86 1.95
C LEU A 114 -0.17 -9.28 0.69
N GLY A 115 -0.48 -10.42 0.13
CA GLY A 115 0.25 -10.93 -1.02
C GLY A 115 -0.69 -11.40 -2.10
N ASN A 116 -0.30 -11.20 -3.34
CA ASN A 116 -0.94 -11.76 -4.51
C ASN A 116 0.14 -12.41 -5.39
N ALA A 117 0.29 -13.72 -5.30
CA ALA A 117 1.28 -14.45 -6.08
C ALA A 117 0.88 -14.57 -7.57
N GLN A 118 -0.40 -14.39 -7.88
CA GLN A 118 -0.93 -14.46 -9.24
C GLN A 118 -0.41 -13.30 -10.10
N ASN A 119 -0.62 -12.05 -9.67
CA ASN A 119 -0.26 -10.86 -10.46
C ASN A 119 0.61 -9.83 -9.73
N GLY A 120 0.98 -10.10 -8.47
CA GLY A 120 1.85 -9.25 -7.66
C GLY A 120 1.23 -7.95 -7.15
N GLN A 121 0.01 -7.62 -7.53
CA GLN A 121 -0.64 -6.35 -7.24
C GLN A 121 -1.72 -6.49 -6.17
N ILE A 122 -1.84 -5.48 -5.31
CA ILE A 122 -2.89 -5.39 -4.29
C ILE A 122 -3.85 -4.28 -4.70
N ASP A 123 -5.13 -4.63 -4.86
CA ASP A 123 -6.22 -3.67 -5.05
C ASP A 123 -6.55 -3.00 -3.71
N LEU A 124 -6.01 -1.80 -3.48
CA LEU A 124 -6.26 -1.02 -2.26
C LEU A 124 -7.67 -0.41 -2.22
N GLY A 125 -8.43 -0.47 -3.31
CA GLY A 125 -9.84 -0.11 -3.34
C GLY A 125 -10.74 -1.03 -2.50
N LYS A 126 -10.28 -2.27 -2.24
CA LYS A 126 -11.01 -3.26 -1.41
C LYS A 126 -10.93 -2.99 0.09
N PHE A 127 -10.01 -2.11 0.56
CA PHE A 127 -9.81 -1.85 1.98
C PHE A 127 -10.46 -0.54 2.38
N SER A 128 -11.41 -0.62 3.33
CA SER A 128 -12.08 0.54 3.91
C SER A 128 -11.22 1.23 4.95
N LEU A 129 -11.51 2.50 5.16
CA LEU A 129 -10.91 3.31 6.21
C LEU A 129 -11.63 3.19 7.56
N ASP A 130 -12.80 2.53 7.64
CA ASP A 130 -13.67 2.57 8.82
C ASP A 130 -13.08 1.93 10.07
N ASN A 131 -12.28 0.88 9.88
CA ASN A 131 -11.55 0.18 10.93
C ASN A 131 -10.03 0.46 10.91
N ILE A 132 -9.55 1.35 10.06
CA ILE A 132 -8.13 1.72 9.99
C ILE A 132 -7.86 2.84 11.01
N GLU A 133 -6.87 2.63 11.87
CA GLU A 133 -6.34 3.62 12.82
C GLU A 133 -5.22 4.46 12.19
N GLU A 134 -4.39 3.85 11.36
CA GLU A 134 -3.25 4.53 10.73
C GLU A 134 -2.92 3.89 9.37
N VAL A 135 -2.68 4.73 8.38
CA VAL A 135 -2.03 4.36 7.13
C VAL A 135 -0.67 5.03 7.11
N SER A 136 0.40 4.25 6.99
CA SER A 136 1.76 4.78 6.94
C SER A 136 2.52 4.26 5.74
N LEU A 137 3.28 5.15 5.10
CA LEU A 137 4.13 4.88 3.95
C LEU A 137 5.59 5.07 4.35
N TYR A 138 6.43 4.08 4.10
CA TYR A 138 7.88 4.16 4.24
C TYR A 138 8.56 3.98 2.88
N ASN A 139 9.46 4.89 2.56
CA ASN A 139 10.36 4.73 1.42
C ASN A 139 11.52 3.82 1.83
N GLY A 140 11.49 2.56 1.41
CA GLY A 140 12.44 1.53 1.81
C GLY A 140 11.89 0.55 2.84
N GLN A 141 11.98 0.83 4.13
CA GLN A 141 11.52 -0.04 5.22
C GLN A 141 11.22 0.77 6.49
N LYS A 142 10.60 0.16 7.50
CA LYS A 142 10.43 0.78 8.82
C LYS A 142 11.75 1.06 9.51
N SER A 143 11.76 2.10 10.35
CA SER A 143 12.89 2.42 11.23
C SER A 143 13.12 1.41 12.35
N ASP A 144 12.12 0.67 12.79
CA ASP A 144 12.28 -0.39 13.77
C ASP A 144 12.79 -1.65 13.08
N ILE A 145 13.95 -2.16 13.50
CA ILE A 145 14.51 -3.41 12.99
C ILE A 145 13.76 -4.65 13.49
N PHE A 146 12.94 -4.51 14.55
CA PHE A 146 12.14 -5.60 15.11
C PHE A 146 10.91 -5.87 14.24
N GLN A 147 11.12 -6.58 13.18
CA GLN A 147 10.10 -6.88 12.16
C GLN A 147 10.38 -8.22 11.47
N PRO A 148 9.37 -8.84 10.83
CA PRO A 148 9.52 -10.04 10.01
C PRO A 148 10.53 -9.86 8.88
N ALA A 149 11.10 -10.96 8.39
CA ALA A 149 12.08 -10.93 7.29
C ALA A 149 11.48 -10.34 6.00
N LYS A 150 10.20 -10.57 5.76
CA LYS A 150 9.48 -10.06 4.58
C LYS A 150 9.42 -8.53 4.50
N ASP A 151 9.45 -7.83 5.63
CA ASP A 151 9.41 -6.36 5.71
C ASP A 151 10.68 -5.71 5.13
N PHE A 152 11.81 -6.45 5.07
CA PHE A 152 13.05 -5.98 4.48
C PHE A 152 13.09 -6.09 2.94
N GLY A 153 12.13 -6.79 2.31
CA GLY A 153 12.18 -7.18 0.91
C GLY A 153 11.49 -6.24 -0.10
N ALA A 154 10.90 -5.11 0.32
CA ALA A 154 10.14 -4.23 -0.56
C ALA A 154 10.85 -2.90 -0.81
N ALA A 155 10.62 -2.27 -1.97
CA ALA A 155 11.16 -0.95 -2.33
C ALA A 155 10.48 0.19 -1.58
N GLY A 156 9.19 0.06 -1.36
CA GLY A 156 8.36 0.93 -0.55
C GLY A 156 7.29 0.11 0.15
N THR A 157 6.88 0.54 1.33
CA THR A 157 5.93 -0.22 2.15
C THR A 157 4.80 0.64 2.65
N ILE A 158 3.57 0.14 2.48
CA ILE A 158 2.37 0.72 3.08
C ILE A 158 1.93 -0.19 4.21
N TYR A 159 1.76 0.37 5.40
CA TYR A 159 1.23 -0.33 6.56
C TYR A 159 -0.17 0.18 6.87
N LEU A 160 -1.10 -0.75 6.90
CA LEU A 160 -2.48 -0.56 7.32
C LEU A 160 -2.59 -1.10 8.74
N ARG A 161 -2.71 -0.21 9.70
CA ARG A 161 -2.92 -0.58 11.08
C ARG A 161 -4.39 -0.42 11.42
N THR A 162 -5.04 -1.50 11.80
CA THR A 162 -6.43 -1.45 12.24
C THR A 162 -6.53 -0.96 13.68
N ARG A 163 -7.71 -0.47 14.02
CA ARG A 163 -8.03 0.01 15.35
C ARG A 163 -7.91 -1.12 16.38
N THR A 164 -7.23 -0.84 17.46
CA THR A 164 -7.19 -1.70 18.65
C THR A 164 -8.19 -1.14 19.67
N PRO A 165 -9.13 -1.95 20.21
CA PRO A 165 -10.14 -1.49 21.16
C PRO A 165 -9.51 -0.76 22.36
N LYS A 166 -10.00 0.44 22.65
CA LYS A 166 -9.66 1.23 23.83
C LYS A 166 -10.93 1.60 24.56
N PHE A 167 -10.95 1.40 25.86
CA PHE A 167 -12.11 1.66 26.70
C PHE A 167 -11.76 2.72 27.74
N GLU A 168 -12.52 3.81 27.75
CA GLU A 168 -12.38 4.93 28.67
C GLU A 168 -13.56 4.96 29.62
N ASN A 169 -13.40 5.65 30.78
CA ASN A 169 -14.48 5.91 31.73
C ASN A 169 -15.29 4.67 32.16
N ASN A 170 -14.60 3.53 32.37
CA ASN A 170 -15.22 2.23 32.74
C ASN A 170 -16.23 1.69 31.71
N LYS A 171 -16.29 2.24 30.51
CA LYS A 171 -17.08 1.65 29.42
C LYS A 171 -16.55 0.24 29.12
N ARG A 172 -17.45 -0.67 28.79
CA ARG A 172 -17.12 -2.04 28.36
C ARG A 172 -17.42 -2.28 26.87
N THR A 173 -18.21 -1.39 26.28
CA THR A 173 -18.68 -1.50 24.91
C THR A 173 -18.54 -0.16 24.21
N ASN A 174 -17.97 -0.14 23.02
CA ASN A 174 -18.01 0.99 22.09
C ASN A 174 -18.72 0.54 20.82
N VAL A 175 -19.60 1.38 20.33
CA VAL A 175 -20.31 1.15 19.06
C VAL A 175 -20.12 2.36 18.17
N LYS A 176 -19.70 2.13 16.93
CA LYS A 176 -19.59 3.15 15.89
C LYS A 176 -20.41 2.70 14.71
N VAL A 177 -21.37 3.49 14.29
CA VAL A 177 -22.17 3.28 13.09
C VAL A 177 -21.88 4.40 12.11
N LEU A 178 -21.66 4.02 10.84
CA LEU A 178 -21.49 4.94 9.74
C LEU A 178 -22.50 4.62 8.65
N PHE A 179 -23.09 5.64 8.08
CA PHE A 179 -23.95 5.52 6.90
C PHE A 179 -23.55 6.58 5.89
N ARG A 180 -23.21 6.13 4.68
CA ARG A 180 -22.84 7.00 3.55
C ARG A 180 -23.81 6.79 2.40
N THR A 181 -24.25 7.88 1.81
CA THR A 181 -25.11 7.88 0.62
C THR A 181 -24.74 9.05 -0.30
N GLY A 182 -25.18 9.00 -1.55
CA GLY A 182 -24.93 10.09 -2.47
C GLY A 182 -24.95 9.70 -3.94
N SER A 183 -24.09 10.33 -4.71
CA SER A 183 -23.92 10.04 -6.14
C SER A 183 -23.65 8.57 -6.40
N PHE A 184 -23.88 8.10 -7.61
CA PHE A 184 -23.74 6.70 -8.05
C PHE A 184 -24.73 5.73 -7.40
N GLY A 185 -25.83 6.24 -6.80
CA GLY A 185 -26.78 5.43 -6.04
C GLY A 185 -26.13 4.73 -4.83
N LEU A 186 -25.10 5.36 -4.24
CA LEU A 186 -24.33 4.79 -3.14
C LEU A 186 -25.18 4.56 -1.90
N VAL A 187 -25.13 3.34 -1.39
CA VAL A 187 -25.63 2.94 -0.06
C VAL A 187 -24.51 2.17 0.64
N ASN A 188 -23.96 2.77 1.72
CA ASN A 188 -22.80 2.20 2.42
C ASN A 188 -22.97 2.31 3.95
N PRO A 189 -23.70 1.38 4.58
CA PRO A 189 -23.70 1.20 6.03
C PRO A 189 -22.44 0.48 6.50
N SER A 190 -21.95 0.87 7.67
CA SER A 190 -20.83 0.23 8.36
C SER A 190 -21.07 0.26 9.87
N ILE A 191 -20.70 -0.81 10.55
CA ILE A 191 -20.76 -0.93 12.01
C ILE A 191 -19.44 -1.46 12.56
N LEU A 192 -18.93 -0.84 13.60
CA LEU A 192 -17.83 -1.33 14.43
C LEU A 192 -18.34 -1.49 15.85
N LEU A 193 -18.23 -2.71 16.37
CA LEU A 193 -18.52 -3.07 17.76
C LEU A 193 -17.24 -3.48 18.44
N GLU A 194 -16.88 -2.83 19.54
CA GLU A 194 -15.74 -3.19 20.39
C GLU A 194 -16.27 -3.58 21.78
N GLN A 195 -15.82 -4.72 22.30
CA GLN A 195 -16.24 -5.26 23.58
C GLN A 195 -15.04 -5.61 24.47
N LYS A 196 -15.02 -5.07 25.68
CA LYS A 196 -14.09 -5.49 26.74
C LYS A 196 -14.63 -6.77 27.36
N LEU A 197 -13.93 -7.89 27.15
CA LEU A 197 -14.30 -9.21 27.73
C LEU A 197 -13.71 -9.37 29.13
N SER A 198 -12.46 -8.91 29.32
CA SER A 198 -11.81 -8.82 30.62
C SER A 198 -10.81 -7.65 30.62
N ASP A 199 -10.08 -7.43 31.70
CA ASP A 199 -9.05 -6.38 31.74
C ASP A 199 -7.90 -6.64 30.76
N ASN A 200 -7.67 -7.90 30.41
CA ASN A 200 -6.61 -8.31 29.54
C ASN A 200 -7.07 -8.81 28.15
N LEU A 201 -8.38 -8.85 27.91
CA LEU A 201 -8.95 -9.41 26.67
C LEU A 201 -10.05 -8.49 26.13
N SER A 202 -9.98 -8.15 24.87
CA SER A 202 -11.02 -7.44 24.14
C SER A 202 -11.28 -8.07 22.78
N ALA A 203 -12.48 -7.84 22.26
CA ALA A 203 -12.92 -8.27 20.94
C ALA A 203 -13.41 -7.06 20.13
N ALA A 204 -13.30 -7.14 18.81
CA ALA A 204 -13.89 -6.18 17.89
C ALA A 204 -14.51 -6.91 16.69
N ILE A 205 -15.63 -6.40 16.20
CA ILE A 205 -16.25 -6.84 14.95
C ILE A 205 -16.55 -5.59 14.13
N ASN A 206 -16.11 -5.58 12.88
CA ASN A 206 -16.47 -4.56 11.89
C ASN A 206 -17.18 -5.24 10.72
N ALA A 207 -18.30 -4.67 10.30
CA ALA A 207 -19.01 -5.09 9.10
C ALA A 207 -19.34 -3.86 8.26
N GLU A 208 -19.13 -3.97 6.95
CA GLU A 208 -19.43 -2.93 5.98
C GLU A 208 -20.06 -3.54 4.73
N TYR A 209 -21.09 -2.87 4.25
CA TYR A 209 -21.79 -3.19 3.02
C TYR A 209 -21.69 -2.02 2.06
N ILE A 210 -21.49 -2.30 0.78
CA ILE A 210 -21.47 -1.30 -0.28
C ILE A 210 -22.39 -1.78 -1.39
N ASP A 211 -23.30 -0.91 -1.79
CA ASP A 211 -24.09 -1.04 -3.00
C ASP A 211 -24.04 0.28 -3.76
N ALA A 212 -23.64 0.25 -5.02
CA ALA A 212 -23.61 1.42 -5.87
C ALA A 212 -23.85 1.02 -7.34
N ASN A 213 -24.69 1.78 -8.04
CA ASN A 213 -24.93 1.54 -9.47
C ASN A 213 -23.80 2.05 -10.37
N GLY A 214 -22.85 2.82 -9.83
CA GLY A 214 -21.65 3.30 -10.49
C GLY A 214 -21.89 4.17 -11.74
N LYS A 215 -23.10 4.69 -11.96
CA LYS A 215 -23.45 5.49 -13.13
C LYS A 215 -23.01 6.94 -12.96
N TYR A 216 -22.28 7.50 -13.94
CA TYR A 216 -21.87 8.90 -13.97
C TYR A 216 -21.74 9.42 -15.39
N LYS A 217 -21.90 10.73 -15.55
CA LYS A 217 -21.68 11.40 -16.85
C LYS A 217 -20.17 11.51 -17.11
N PHE A 218 -19.77 11.28 -18.36
CA PHE A 218 -18.41 11.49 -18.84
C PHE A 218 -18.45 12.15 -20.21
N ARG A 219 -17.32 12.74 -20.62
CA ARG A 219 -17.09 13.26 -21.97
C ARG A 219 -15.92 12.47 -22.59
N TYR A 220 -16.14 11.94 -23.77
CA TYR A 220 -15.12 11.27 -24.57
C TYR A 220 -14.84 12.11 -25.79
N LYS A 221 -13.64 12.70 -25.85
CA LYS A 221 -13.18 13.52 -26.96
C LYS A 221 -11.94 12.89 -27.57
N LYS A 222 -11.99 12.61 -28.86
CA LYS A 222 -10.84 12.11 -29.63
C LYS A 222 -10.68 12.95 -30.88
N VAL A 223 -9.42 13.13 -31.28
CA VAL A 223 -9.02 13.77 -32.52
C VAL A 223 -8.22 12.77 -33.36
N PHE A 224 -8.31 12.88 -34.67
CA PHE A 224 -7.45 12.15 -35.60
C PHE A 224 -6.01 12.68 -35.54
N SER A 225 -5.08 11.98 -36.19
CA SER A 225 -3.66 12.38 -36.25
C SER A 225 -3.43 13.73 -36.91
N ASP A 226 -4.33 14.16 -37.81
CA ASP A 226 -4.33 15.47 -38.47
C ASP A 226 -4.92 16.58 -37.59
N GLY A 227 -5.42 16.27 -36.38
CA GLY A 227 -6.03 17.22 -35.46
C GLY A 227 -7.51 17.45 -35.66
N THR A 228 -8.14 16.85 -36.66
CA THR A 228 -9.59 16.93 -36.86
C THR A 228 -10.33 16.15 -35.79
N LEU A 229 -11.55 16.58 -35.46
CA LEU A 229 -12.38 15.95 -34.44
C LEU A 229 -12.91 14.61 -34.94
N ALA A 230 -12.54 13.51 -34.24
CA ALA A 230 -13.08 12.19 -34.47
C ALA A 230 -14.41 11.98 -33.73
N TRP A 231 -14.41 12.25 -32.43
CA TRP A 231 -15.59 12.13 -31.55
C TRP A 231 -15.56 13.19 -30.46
N ASP A 232 -16.73 13.72 -30.12
CA ASP A 232 -16.99 14.50 -28.91
C ASP A 232 -18.34 14.06 -28.35
N THR A 233 -18.31 13.04 -27.50
CA THR A 233 -19.49 12.38 -26.99
C THR A 233 -19.62 12.60 -25.50
N THR A 234 -20.79 13.08 -25.05
CA THR A 234 -21.16 13.10 -23.63
C THR A 234 -22.19 12.00 -23.40
N ALA A 235 -21.87 11.07 -22.52
CA ALA A 235 -22.73 9.92 -22.24
C ALA A 235 -22.70 9.55 -20.75
N THR A 236 -23.52 8.56 -20.38
CA THR A 236 -23.49 8.01 -19.01
C THR A 236 -22.72 6.70 -19.02
N ARG A 237 -21.67 6.63 -18.20
CA ARG A 237 -20.91 5.42 -17.95
C ARG A 237 -21.82 4.36 -17.34
N GLN A 238 -21.72 3.15 -17.84
CA GLN A 238 -22.52 1.99 -17.42
C GLN A 238 -21.58 0.85 -17.02
N ASN A 239 -22.15 -0.19 -16.39
CA ASN A 239 -21.40 -1.37 -15.94
C ASN A 239 -20.24 -1.00 -14.98
N GLY A 240 -20.45 0.00 -14.14
CA GLY A 240 -19.53 0.39 -13.05
C GLY A 240 -20.14 0.11 -11.68
N ASP A 241 -21.21 -0.70 -11.64
CA ASP A 241 -21.88 -1.11 -10.43
C ASP A 241 -20.98 -1.97 -9.55
N VAL A 242 -21.16 -1.86 -8.24
CA VAL A 242 -20.46 -2.66 -7.25
C VAL A 242 -21.39 -3.02 -6.11
N TYR A 243 -21.35 -4.29 -5.77
CA TYR A 243 -21.86 -4.86 -4.55
C TYR A 243 -20.70 -5.44 -3.76
N SER A 244 -20.59 -5.13 -2.46
CA SER A 244 -19.60 -5.79 -1.62
C SER A 244 -20.02 -5.89 -0.16
N LEU A 245 -19.62 -6.98 0.47
CA LEU A 245 -19.73 -7.22 1.91
C LEU A 245 -18.34 -7.48 2.46
N ARG A 246 -17.98 -6.77 3.52
CA ARG A 246 -16.77 -7.02 4.29
C ARG A 246 -17.14 -7.25 5.74
N VAL A 247 -16.56 -8.31 6.33
CA VAL A 247 -16.67 -8.61 7.75
C VAL A 247 -15.28 -8.91 8.30
N GLU A 248 -14.95 -8.27 9.40
CA GLU A 248 -13.68 -8.43 10.08
C GLU A 248 -13.94 -8.64 11.58
N GLY A 249 -13.32 -9.67 12.15
CA GLY A 249 -13.36 -9.96 13.58
C GLY A 249 -11.96 -10.01 14.17
N GLY A 250 -11.77 -9.50 15.38
CA GLY A 250 -10.48 -9.51 16.06
C GLY A 250 -10.58 -9.77 17.55
N LEU A 251 -9.63 -10.51 18.08
CA LEU A 251 -9.37 -10.69 19.51
C LEU A 251 -8.02 -10.08 19.85
N TYR A 252 -7.95 -9.38 20.97
CA TYR A 252 -6.77 -8.64 21.41
C TYR A 252 -6.50 -8.97 22.87
N GLY A 253 -5.34 -9.58 23.14
CA GLY A 253 -4.93 -9.96 24.47
C GLY A 253 -3.69 -9.21 24.94
N LYS A 254 -3.67 -8.89 26.24
CA LYS A 254 -2.50 -8.35 26.96
C LYS A 254 -2.02 -9.40 27.95
N MET A 255 -0.71 -9.47 28.17
CA MET A 255 -0.09 -10.32 29.17
C MET A 255 1.12 -9.61 29.77
N LYS A 256 1.65 -10.09 30.88
CA LYS A 256 2.86 -9.53 31.49
C LYS A 256 4.02 -9.54 30.49
N GLY A 257 4.48 -8.35 30.10
CA GLY A 257 5.57 -8.17 29.13
C GLY A 257 5.23 -8.52 27.68
N GLY A 258 3.94 -8.63 27.31
CA GLY A 258 3.58 -8.98 25.94
C GLY A 258 2.14 -8.70 25.56
N LYS A 259 1.85 -8.92 24.29
CA LYS A 259 0.53 -8.79 23.70
C LYS A 259 0.35 -9.79 22.55
N TRP A 260 -0.88 -10.09 22.24
CA TRP A 260 -1.22 -10.90 21.08
C TRP A 260 -2.51 -10.41 20.43
N ASN A 261 -2.69 -10.72 19.16
CA ASN A 261 -3.96 -10.55 18.46
C ASN A 261 -4.21 -11.74 17.54
N ALA A 262 -5.48 -12.00 17.28
CA ALA A 262 -5.94 -12.94 16.28
C ALA A 262 -7.09 -12.30 15.52
N LYS A 263 -7.09 -12.38 14.20
CA LYS A 263 -8.05 -11.72 13.33
C LYS A 263 -8.50 -12.63 12.21
N ALA A 264 -9.77 -12.47 11.82
CA ALA A 264 -10.33 -13.06 10.61
C ALA A 264 -10.94 -11.92 9.76
N TYR A 265 -10.74 -12.01 8.46
CA TYR A 265 -11.24 -11.06 7.46
C TYR A 265 -11.94 -11.82 6.35
N TYR A 266 -13.12 -11.37 5.99
CA TYR A 266 -13.90 -11.87 4.87
C TYR A 266 -14.35 -10.72 3.99
N TYR A 267 -14.21 -10.90 2.68
CA TYR A 267 -14.66 -9.96 1.66
C TYR A 267 -15.29 -10.74 0.52
N ASP A 268 -16.51 -10.34 0.14
CA ASP A 268 -17.23 -10.87 -1.01
C ASP A 268 -17.70 -9.70 -1.86
N SER A 269 -17.48 -9.75 -3.17
CA SER A 269 -17.94 -8.69 -4.05
C SER A 269 -18.30 -9.20 -5.44
N GLU A 270 -19.25 -8.50 -6.03
CA GLU A 270 -19.57 -8.53 -7.45
C GLU A 270 -19.46 -7.12 -8.00
N ARG A 271 -18.77 -6.95 -9.12
CA ARG A 271 -18.66 -5.66 -9.78
C ARG A 271 -18.69 -5.77 -11.29
N GLY A 272 -19.31 -4.78 -11.92
CA GLY A 272 -19.17 -4.53 -13.33
C GLY A 272 -17.79 -3.94 -13.64
N ILE A 273 -17.23 -4.28 -14.78
CA ILE A 273 -16.00 -3.68 -15.31
C ILE A 273 -16.38 -2.88 -16.54
N PRO A 274 -16.41 -1.53 -16.45
CA PRO A 274 -16.85 -0.70 -17.54
C PRO A 274 -15.94 -0.74 -18.78
N GLY A 275 -14.70 -1.26 -18.64
CA GLY A 275 -13.74 -1.39 -19.74
C GLY A 275 -13.23 -0.06 -20.29
N ALA A 276 -12.33 -0.09 -21.26
CA ALA A 276 -11.89 1.10 -21.98
C ALA A 276 -12.94 1.54 -23.01
N ILE A 277 -13.03 2.85 -23.27
CA ILE A 277 -13.82 3.39 -24.38
C ILE A 277 -12.97 3.32 -25.64
N VAL A 278 -13.35 2.48 -26.60
CA VAL A 278 -12.64 2.31 -27.86
C VAL A 278 -13.62 2.59 -29.01
N ASN A 279 -13.20 3.42 -29.97
CA ASN A 279 -14.03 3.80 -31.13
C ASN A 279 -15.45 4.26 -30.75
N ASN A 280 -15.54 5.08 -29.69
CA ASN A 280 -16.80 5.59 -29.15
C ASN A 280 -17.77 4.51 -28.65
N VAL A 281 -17.27 3.32 -28.33
CA VAL A 281 -18.04 2.23 -27.71
C VAL A 281 -17.71 2.22 -26.21
N TRP A 282 -18.73 2.45 -25.37
CA TRP A 282 -18.61 2.54 -23.89
C TRP A 282 -19.52 1.59 -23.13
N LYS A 283 -20.28 0.76 -23.84
CA LYS A 283 -21.14 -0.26 -23.24
C LYS A 283 -20.38 -1.58 -23.24
N THR A 284 -20.08 -2.10 -22.09
CA THR A 284 -19.42 -3.40 -21.87
C THR A 284 -20.26 -4.23 -20.91
N SER A 285 -20.06 -5.54 -20.90
CA SER A 285 -20.78 -6.46 -20.02
C SER A 285 -19.82 -7.33 -19.18
N GLN A 286 -18.56 -6.89 -19.06
CA GLN A 286 -17.54 -7.60 -18.29
C GLN A 286 -17.87 -7.51 -16.80
N ARG A 287 -17.66 -8.63 -16.08
CA ARG A 287 -17.94 -8.71 -14.65
C ARG A 287 -16.82 -9.42 -13.91
N GLN A 288 -16.67 -9.07 -12.62
CA GLN A 288 -15.73 -9.73 -11.74
C GLN A 288 -16.39 -10.02 -10.39
N TRP A 289 -16.14 -11.21 -9.89
CA TRP A 289 -16.49 -11.66 -8.53
C TRP A 289 -15.22 -11.95 -7.78
N ASP A 290 -15.11 -11.39 -6.58
CA ASP A 290 -13.98 -11.64 -5.66
C ASP A 290 -14.52 -12.19 -4.34
N ARG A 291 -13.90 -13.24 -3.85
CA ARG A 291 -14.12 -13.77 -2.51
C ARG A 291 -12.78 -14.00 -1.83
N ASN A 292 -12.50 -13.20 -0.81
CA ASN A 292 -11.24 -13.22 -0.11
C ASN A 292 -11.49 -13.56 1.36
N PHE A 293 -10.72 -14.49 1.89
CA PHE A 293 -10.71 -14.81 3.31
C PHE A 293 -9.27 -14.90 3.79
N PHE A 294 -8.99 -14.32 4.95
CA PHE A 294 -7.77 -14.64 5.66
C PHE A 294 -7.99 -14.66 7.18
N ALA A 295 -7.25 -15.53 7.84
CA ALA A 295 -7.05 -15.54 9.28
C ALA A 295 -5.58 -15.29 9.58
N GLN A 296 -5.30 -14.37 10.52
CA GLN A 296 -3.93 -14.03 10.90
C GLN A 296 -3.84 -13.74 12.39
N GLY A 297 -2.64 -13.88 12.93
CA GLY A 297 -2.37 -13.52 14.32
C GLY A 297 -0.92 -13.14 14.53
N SER A 298 -0.68 -12.39 15.58
CA SER A 298 0.65 -12.04 16.06
C SER A 298 0.76 -12.17 17.56
N PHE A 299 1.92 -12.57 18.02
CA PHE A 299 2.29 -12.70 19.42
C PHE A 299 3.62 -12.04 19.65
N GLN A 300 3.67 -11.03 20.52
CA GLN A 300 4.87 -10.32 20.88
C GLN A 300 5.10 -10.45 22.39
N LYS A 301 6.32 -10.81 22.78
CA LYS A 301 6.69 -10.93 24.19
C LYS A 301 8.13 -10.50 24.43
N ARG A 302 8.32 -9.69 25.47
CA ARG A 302 9.64 -9.39 26.03
C ARG A 302 9.97 -10.41 27.09
N ILE A 303 11.15 -11.02 26.97
CA ILE A 303 11.67 -12.02 27.88
C ILE A 303 12.97 -11.45 28.52
N GLY A 304 12.87 -11.12 29.80
CA GLY A 304 13.92 -10.36 30.47
C GLY A 304 14.07 -8.93 29.92
N SER A 305 15.24 -8.32 30.07
CA SER A 305 15.53 -6.94 29.64
C SER A 305 16.15 -6.83 28.26
N ARG A 306 16.62 -7.93 27.68
CA ARG A 306 17.46 -7.93 26.49
C ARG A 306 16.87 -8.66 25.29
N TYR A 307 15.84 -9.46 25.45
CA TYR A 307 15.28 -10.27 24.37
C TYR A 307 13.80 -9.99 24.14
N GLU A 308 13.42 -9.81 22.89
CA GLU A 308 12.02 -9.69 22.45
C GLU A 308 11.74 -10.66 21.30
N LEU A 309 10.62 -11.36 21.39
CA LEU A 309 10.12 -12.30 20.37
C LEU A 309 8.85 -11.77 19.74
N LEU A 310 8.77 -11.84 18.41
CA LEU A 310 7.55 -11.60 17.63
C LEU A 310 7.30 -12.81 16.74
N LEU A 311 6.16 -13.46 16.96
CA LEU A 311 5.66 -14.53 16.09
C LEU A 311 4.47 -14.00 15.29
N SER A 312 4.38 -14.36 14.03
CA SER A 312 3.25 -14.03 13.17
C SER A 312 2.86 -15.21 12.29
N ALA A 313 1.56 -15.40 12.08
CA ALA A 313 1.04 -16.44 11.20
C ALA A 313 -0.17 -15.94 10.42
N LYS A 314 -0.35 -16.44 9.19
CA LYS A 314 -1.48 -16.13 8.32
C LYS A 314 -1.81 -17.30 7.42
N TYR A 315 -3.11 -17.56 7.28
CA TYR A 315 -3.68 -18.35 6.19
C TYR A 315 -4.61 -17.47 5.36
N ALA A 316 -4.51 -17.56 4.05
CA ALA A 316 -5.40 -16.82 3.14
C ALA A 316 -5.85 -17.71 1.99
N ILE A 317 -7.10 -17.49 1.55
CA ILE A 317 -7.66 -18.06 0.34
C ILE A 317 -8.40 -16.96 -0.42
N ASP A 318 -8.00 -16.77 -1.68
CA ASP A 318 -8.54 -15.74 -2.57
C ASP A 318 -9.12 -16.43 -3.80
N LYS A 319 -10.40 -16.19 -4.07
CA LYS A 319 -11.10 -16.66 -5.26
C LYS A 319 -11.51 -15.48 -6.12
N MET A 320 -11.25 -15.57 -7.41
CA MET A 320 -11.66 -14.57 -8.39
C MET A 320 -12.29 -15.26 -9.58
N ARG A 321 -13.40 -14.73 -10.08
CA ARG A 321 -13.97 -15.06 -11.38
C ARG A 321 -14.05 -13.81 -12.21
N TYR A 322 -13.56 -13.89 -13.45
CA TYR A 322 -13.67 -12.84 -14.45
C TYR A 322 -14.46 -13.38 -15.65
N LEU A 323 -15.51 -12.67 -16.01
CA LEU A 323 -16.35 -13.00 -17.15
C LEU A 323 -16.29 -11.85 -18.18
N ASN A 324 -15.90 -12.16 -19.39
CA ASN A 324 -16.14 -11.33 -20.57
C ASN A 324 -17.10 -12.09 -21.51
N PRO A 325 -18.38 -11.70 -21.58
CA PRO A 325 -19.36 -12.39 -22.42
C PRO A 325 -19.30 -11.97 -23.90
N ASP A 326 -18.42 -11.02 -24.26
CA ASP A 326 -18.30 -10.51 -25.61
C ASP A 326 -17.64 -11.55 -26.54
N THR A 327 -18.43 -12.14 -27.43
CA THR A 327 -17.98 -13.13 -28.41
C THR A 327 -17.33 -12.51 -29.63
N THR A 328 -17.49 -11.19 -29.85
CA THR A 328 -16.88 -10.50 -31.00
C THR A 328 -15.40 -10.29 -30.85
N LEU A 329 -14.92 -10.15 -29.59
CA LEU A 329 -13.49 -10.07 -29.26
C LEU A 329 -12.98 -11.43 -28.78
N MET A 330 -13.39 -11.86 -27.61
CA MET A 330 -13.05 -13.16 -27.03
C MET A 330 -13.94 -13.43 -25.82
N TYR A 331 -14.73 -14.51 -25.85
CA TYR A 331 -15.43 -14.99 -24.66
C TYR A 331 -14.43 -15.51 -23.63
N LEU A 332 -14.51 -15.02 -22.37
CA LEU A 332 -13.68 -15.46 -21.27
C LEU A 332 -14.55 -15.72 -20.03
N ASP A 333 -14.41 -16.87 -19.42
CA ASP A 333 -14.91 -17.18 -18.06
C ASP A 333 -13.77 -17.82 -17.26
N ASN A 334 -12.91 -16.99 -16.69
CA ASN A 334 -11.72 -17.42 -15.98
C ASN A 334 -11.98 -17.42 -14.49
N LYS A 335 -11.68 -18.54 -13.85
CA LYS A 335 -11.75 -18.71 -12.40
C LYS A 335 -10.35 -18.98 -11.85
N PHE A 336 -10.01 -18.29 -10.76
CA PHE A 336 -8.71 -18.43 -10.10
C PHE A 336 -8.95 -18.69 -8.61
N THR A 337 -8.16 -19.60 -8.04
CA THR A 337 -8.11 -19.82 -6.60
C THR A 337 -6.66 -19.80 -6.15
N GLN A 338 -6.35 -18.89 -5.26
CA GLN A 338 -5.02 -18.72 -4.69
C GLN A 338 -5.07 -19.05 -3.20
N GLN A 339 -4.07 -19.81 -2.70
CA GLN A 339 -3.90 -20.05 -1.28
C GLN A 339 -2.53 -19.59 -0.81
N LYS A 340 -2.46 -19.13 0.43
CA LYS A 340 -1.23 -18.68 1.06
C LYS A 340 -1.17 -19.13 2.51
N VAL A 341 -0.05 -19.71 2.90
CA VAL A 341 0.36 -19.90 4.30
C VAL A 341 1.60 -19.05 4.55
N TYR A 342 1.62 -18.34 5.65
CA TYR A 342 2.76 -17.54 6.07
C TYR A 342 3.01 -17.75 7.57
N VAL A 343 4.27 -17.93 7.94
CA VAL A 343 4.74 -17.99 9.34
C VAL A 343 6.02 -17.21 9.46
N SER A 344 6.18 -16.49 10.57
CA SER A 344 7.35 -15.66 10.83
C SER A 344 7.74 -15.71 12.30
N ALA A 345 9.05 -15.67 12.55
CA ALA A 345 9.64 -15.49 13.86
C ALA A 345 10.73 -14.41 13.78
N ALA A 346 10.52 -13.28 14.46
CA ALA A 346 11.52 -12.22 14.60
C ALA A 346 12.03 -12.20 16.04
N ASN A 347 13.36 -12.13 16.20
CA ASN A 347 14.07 -12.23 17.46
C ASN A 347 14.97 -11.01 17.61
N LYS A 348 14.61 -10.09 18.52
CA LYS A 348 15.41 -8.90 18.80
C LYS A 348 16.23 -9.09 20.06
N PHE A 349 17.52 -8.83 19.94
CA PHE A 349 18.48 -8.86 21.04
C PHE A 349 19.05 -7.45 21.27
N LYS A 350 18.96 -6.97 22.49
CA LYS A 350 19.62 -5.74 22.93
C LYS A 350 21.02 -6.11 23.46
N LEU A 351 22.02 -5.97 22.59
CA LEU A 351 23.39 -6.33 22.89
C LEU A 351 24.01 -5.35 23.91
N LEU A 352 23.85 -4.05 23.65
CA LEU A 352 24.26 -2.94 24.50
C LEU A 352 23.11 -1.94 24.65
N LYS A 353 23.28 -0.89 25.44
CA LYS A 353 22.27 0.16 25.64
C LYS A 353 21.81 0.76 24.31
N ASP A 354 22.72 0.96 23.37
CA ASP A 354 22.49 1.66 22.12
C ASP A 354 22.71 0.76 20.88
N TRP A 355 22.88 -0.55 21.08
CA TRP A 355 23.09 -1.52 20.01
C TRP A 355 22.09 -2.67 20.09
N GLU A 356 21.32 -2.81 19.02
CA GLU A 356 20.29 -3.83 18.86
C GLU A 356 20.57 -4.71 17.63
N LEU A 357 20.25 -5.98 17.73
CA LEU A 357 20.32 -6.98 16.67
C LEU A 357 18.96 -7.64 16.51
N ASN A 358 18.53 -7.88 15.29
CA ASN A 358 17.31 -8.64 14.98
C ASN A 358 17.64 -9.74 13.97
N LEU A 359 17.21 -10.98 14.29
CA LEU A 359 17.22 -12.12 13.40
C LEU A 359 15.78 -12.54 13.14
N SER A 360 15.36 -12.51 11.88
CA SER A 360 14.01 -12.92 11.49
C SER A 360 14.05 -14.03 10.47
N VAL A 361 13.14 -14.98 10.60
CA VAL A 361 12.96 -16.10 9.67
C VAL A 361 11.48 -16.19 9.31
N ASP A 362 11.20 -16.18 8.02
CA ASP A 362 9.85 -16.29 7.46
C ASP A 362 9.77 -17.48 6.52
N TYR A 363 8.64 -18.16 6.55
CA TYR A 363 8.25 -19.14 5.55
C TYR A 363 6.95 -18.75 4.88
N THR A 364 6.88 -18.87 3.56
CA THR A 364 5.67 -18.64 2.78
C THR A 364 5.45 -19.78 1.80
N TRP A 365 4.22 -20.28 1.75
CA TRP A 365 3.74 -21.19 0.73
C TRP A 365 2.58 -20.54 -0.03
N ASN A 366 2.66 -20.55 -1.38
CA ASN A 366 1.62 -20.03 -2.25
C ASN A 366 1.27 -21.07 -3.31
N THR A 367 -0.01 -21.16 -3.67
CA THR A 367 -0.51 -21.92 -4.81
C THR A 367 -1.42 -21.07 -5.68
N LEU A 368 -1.56 -21.47 -6.93
CA LEU A 368 -2.56 -20.91 -7.84
C LEU A 368 -3.19 -22.06 -8.65
N ASP A 369 -4.52 -22.10 -8.59
CA ASP A 369 -5.35 -22.92 -9.46
C ASP A 369 -6.12 -21.99 -10.41
N ALA A 370 -6.26 -22.39 -11.68
CA ALA A 370 -7.00 -21.63 -12.67
C ALA A 370 -7.77 -22.56 -13.62
N SER A 371 -8.90 -22.07 -14.13
CA SER A 371 -9.71 -22.74 -15.16
C SER A 371 -9.17 -22.59 -16.59
N LEU A 372 -7.93 -22.12 -16.72
CA LEU A 372 -7.27 -21.90 -18.00
C LEU A 372 -6.86 -23.24 -18.65
N THR A 373 -6.99 -23.31 -19.97
CA THR A 373 -6.51 -24.47 -20.73
C THR A 373 -4.98 -24.59 -20.58
N ASN A 374 -4.50 -25.81 -20.35
CA ASN A 374 -3.07 -26.15 -20.17
C ASN A 374 -2.41 -25.38 -19.00
N PHE A 375 -3.15 -25.05 -17.95
CA PHE A 375 -2.59 -24.39 -16.78
C PHE A 375 -1.67 -25.34 -16.00
N VAL A 376 -0.60 -24.80 -15.40
CA VAL A 376 0.50 -25.58 -14.82
C VAL A 376 0.49 -25.69 -13.30
N TYR A 377 -0.59 -25.27 -12.64
CA TYR A 377 -0.82 -25.38 -11.18
C TYR A 377 0.41 -25.08 -10.32
N PRO A 378 0.95 -23.84 -10.37
CA PRO A 378 2.20 -23.53 -9.71
C PRO A 378 2.08 -23.53 -8.19
N LYS A 379 3.17 -23.94 -7.54
CA LYS A 379 3.37 -23.90 -6.08
C LYS A 379 4.72 -23.25 -5.80
N ARG A 380 4.75 -22.23 -4.94
CA ARG A 380 5.96 -21.52 -4.54
C ARG A 380 6.21 -21.68 -3.05
N HIS A 381 7.39 -22.17 -2.70
CA HIS A 381 7.91 -22.18 -1.34
C HIS A 381 8.98 -21.09 -1.23
N SER A 382 8.88 -20.24 -0.22
CA SER A 382 9.87 -19.19 0.02
C SER A 382 10.30 -19.22 1.48
N VAL A 383 11.61 -19.23 1.72
CA VAL A 383 12.23 -19.03 3.02
C VAL A 383 13.00 -17.74 2.97
N LEU A 384 12.74 -16.84 3.90
CA LEU A 384 13.43 -15.58 4.03
C LEU A 384 14.13 -15.53 5.37
N VAL A 385 15.39 -15.08 5.38
CA VAL A 385 16.19 -14.90 6.60
C VAL A 385 16.77 -13.51 6.57
N ALA A 386 16.41 -12.67 7.54
CA ALA A 386 16.92 -11.32 7.65
C ALA A 386 17.74 -11.17 8.92
N LEU A 387 18.95 -10.64 8.77
CA LEU A 387 19.78 -10.16 9.86
C LEU A 387 19.84 -8.63 9.77
N ALA A 388 19.42 -7.95 10.84
CA ALA A 388 19.41 -6.49 10.89
C ALA A 388 20.04 -6.01 12.20
N THR A 389 20.76 -4.90 12.14
CA THR A 389 21.36 -4.25 13.30
C THR A 389 21.06 -2.77 13.31
N ALA A 390 20.91 -2.20 14.51
CA ALA A 390 20.73 -0.77 14.72
C ALA A 390 21.66 -0.29 15.81
N TYR A 391 22.38 0.79 15.53
CA TYR A 391 23.32 1.41 16.47
C TYR A 391 23.04 2.91 16.60
N LYS A 392 23.09 3.41 17.84
CA LYS A 392 22.91 4.83 18.16
C LYS A 392 24.20 5.34 18.83
N TRP A 393 24.71 6.46 18.36
CA TRP A 393 25.88 7.08 18.93
C TRP A 393 25.78 8.60 18.81
N ARG A 394 25.62 9.28 19.97
CA ARG A 394 25.37 10.72 20.00
C ARG A 394 24.24 11.12 19.06
N GLY A 395 24.45 12.08 18.12
CA GLY A 395 23.49 12.48 17.10
C GLY A 395 23.32 11.51 15.93
N TRP A 396 24.12 10.42 15.85
CA TRP A 396 24.07 9.43 14.77
C TRP A 396 23.14 8.27 15.11
N LYS A 397 22.46 7.78 14.10
CA LYS A 397 21.76 6.49 14.11
C LYS A 397 22.05 5.78 12.80
N ALA A 398 22.50 4.55 12.88
CA ALA A 398 22.78 3.71 11.74
C ALA A 398 22.00 2.40 11.84
N GLN A 399 21.54 1.93 10.71
CA GLN A 399 20.92 0.60 10.56
C GLN A 399 21.51 -0.08 9.35
N ALA A 400 21.78 -1.37 9.47
CA ALA A 400 22.17 -2.21 8.36
C ALA A 400 21.37 -3.50 8.39
N SER A 401 21.03 -4.02 7.23
CA SER A 401 20.35 -5.32 7.11
C SER A 401 20.81 -6.06 5.87
N VAL A 402 20.77 -7.39 5.96
CA VAL A 402 20.92 -8.31 4.83
C VAL A 402 19.74 -9.27 4.87
N LEU A 403 19.04 -9.37 3.75
CA LEU A 403 17.95 -10.33 3.55
C LEU A 403 18.41 -11.40 2.58
N GLY A 404 18.47 -12.65 3.04
CA GLY A 404 18.58 -13.85 2.21
C GLY A 404 17.19 -14.35 1.85
N THR A 405 16.92 -14.57 0.57
CA THR A 405 15.64 -15.09 0.07
C THR A 405 15.90 -16.34 -0.74
N PHE A 406 15.27 -17.43 -0.36
CA PHE A 406 15.39 -18.74 -0.99
C PHE A 406 14.01 -19.15 -1.48
N VAL A 407 13.85 -19.30 -2.79
CA VAL A 407 12.56 -19.62 -3.42
C VAL A 407 12.67 -20.89 -4.22
N GLN A 408 11.67 -21.75 -4.11
CA GLN A 408 11.50 -22.92 -4.95
C GLN A 408 10.10 -22.90 -5.57
N ASP A 409 10.05 -22.84 -6.90
CA ASP A 409 8.85 -22.95 -7.71
C ASP A 409 8.70 -24.38 -8.24
N CYS A 410 7.52 -24.95 -8.04
CA CYS A 410 7.11 -26.22 -8.61
C CYS A 410 5.91 -26.00 -9.51
N SER A 411 5.97 -26.43 -10.76
CA SER A 411 4.83 -26.40 -11.68
C SER A 411 4.61 -27.78 -12.31
N THR A 412 3.35 -28.09 -12.61
CA THR A 412 2.96 -29.39 -13.17
C THR A 412 2.14 -29.16 -14.43
N ALA A 413 2.68 -29.48 -15.58
CA ALA A 413 1.99 -29.41 -16.87
C ALA A 413 1.51 -30.80 -17.28
N THR A 414 0.27 -30.90 -17.73
CA THR A 414 -0.28 -32.14 -18.34
C THR A 414 -0.36 -31.93 -19.85
N SER A 415 0.33 -32.76 -20.61
CA SER A 415 0.25 -32.70 -22.08
C SER A 415 -1.10 -33.27 -22.55
N GLY A 416 -1.49 -32.92 -23.80
CA GLY A 416 -2.69 -33.49 -24.45
C GLY A 416 -2.67 -35.03 -24.57
N THR A 417 -1.49 -35.66 -24.44
CA THR A 417 -1.28 -37.12 -24.40
C THR A 417 -1.38 -37.71 -22.97
N GLY A 418 -1.72 -36.88 -21.97
CA GLY A 418 -1.84 -37.32 -20.57
C GLY A 418 -0.49 -37.42 -19.82
N SER A 419 0.65 -37.14 -20.45
CA SER A 419 1.93 -37.12 -19.76
C SER A 419 2.04 -35.91 -18.84
N VAL A 420 2.51 -36.14 -17.61
CA VAL A 420 2.67 -35.11 -16.58
C VAL A 420 4.14 -34.70 -16.52
N THR A 421 4.44 -33.46 -16.84
CA THR A 421 5.77 -32.87 -16.71
C THR A 421 5.84 -31.99 -15.49
N LYS A 422 6.74 -32.31 -14.55
CA LYS A 422 7.01 -31.51 -13.36
C LYS A 422 8.28 -30.68 -13.60
N ARG A 423 8.18 -29.36 -13.44
CA ARG A 423 9.31 -28.44 -13.49
C ARG A 423 9.58 -27.86 -12.10
N ILE A 424 10.84 -27.85 -11.69
CA ILE A 424 11.31 -27.24 -10.45
C ILE A 424 12.33 -26.19 -10.80
N LYS A 425 12.14 -24.93 -10.34
CA LYS A 425 13.08 -23.83 -10.48
C LYS A 425 13.39 -23.28 -9.08
N SER A 426 14.65 -23.05 -8.78
CA SER A 426 15.10 -22.50 -7.51
C SER A 426 15.88 -21.21 -7.72
N PHE A 427 15.66 -20.24 -6.83
CA PHE A 427 16.34 -18.95 -6.79
C PHE A 427 16.86 -18.68 -5.39
N ASP A 428 18.03 -18.11 -5.30
CA ASP A 428 18.59 -17.61 -4.05
C ASP A 428 19.21 -16.23 -4.30
N GLU A 429 18.89 -15.27 -3.41
CA GLU A 429 19.37 -13.89 -3.54
C GLU A 429 19.62 -13.26 -2.18
N PHE A 430 20.67 -12.42 -2.10
CA PHE A 430 21.00 -11.63 -0.92
C PHE A 430 20.92 -10.15 -1.24
N THR A 431 20.11 -9.43 -0.46
CA THR A 431 19.84 -8.01 -0.65
C THR A 431 20.26 -7.19 0.56
N PRO A 432 21.32 -6.38 0.45
CA PRO A 432 21.78 -5.50 1.51
C PRO A 432 21.00 -4.18 1.52
N ALA A 433 20.92 -3.59 2.73
CA ALA A 433 20.44 -2.22 2.92
C ALA A 433 21.20 -1.54 4.08
N VAL A 434 21.48 -0.25 3.92
CA VAL A 434 22.11 0.58 4.93
C VAL A 434 21.37 1.91 5.01
N PHE A 435 21.07 2.33 6.24
CA PHE A 435 20.38 3.58 6.54
C PHE A 435 21.15 4.33 7.61
N VAL A 436 21.33 5.63 7.41
CA VAL A 436 22.04 6.50 8.36
C VAL A 436 21.23 7.76 8.54
N SER A 437 21.11 8.23 9.77
CA SER A 437 20.60 9.56 10.08
C SER A 437 21.54 10.29 11.05
N TYR A 438 21.60 11.60 10.88
CA TYR A 438 22.46 12.47 11.68
C TYR A 438 21.72 13.73 12.11
N LYS A 439 21.64 13.96 13.40
CA LYS A 439 21.15 15.19 14.02
C LYS A 439 22.35 16.00 14.54
N PRO A 440 22.78 17.06 13.82
CA PRO A 440 24.03 17.77 14.16
C PRO A 440 23.97 18.51 15.49
N VAL A 441 22.80 19.04 15.83
CA VAL A 441 22.59 19.84 17.05
C VAL A 441 21.38 19.30 17.80
N GLU A 442 21.53 18.94 19.07
CA GLU A 442 20.44 18.34 19.86
C GLU A 442 19.24 19.27 20.03
N THR A 443 19.48 20.56 20.19
CA THR A 443 18.45 21.59 20.40
C THR A 443 17.79 22.04 19.09
N PHE A 444 18.46 21.87 17.94
CA PHE A 444 17.91 22.26 16.64
C PHE A 444 17.26 21.07 15.94
N PRO A 445 15.97 21.16 15.57
CA PRO A 445 15.20 20.00 15.12
C PRO A 445 15.42 19.67 13.63
N LEU A 446 16.66 19.72 13.17
CA LEU A 446 17.06 19.34 11.80
C LEU A 446 17.75 17.98 11.83
N ASN A 447 17.33 17.10 10.94
CA ASN A 447 17.87 15.76 10.78
C ASN A 447 18.21 15.48 9.31
N PHE A 448 19.44 15.03 9.06
CA PHE A 448 19.92 14.54 7.77
C PHE A 448 19.84 13.03 7.74
N ARG A 449 19.59 12.46 6.57
CA ARG A 449 19.55 11.01 6.41
C ARG A 449 19.97 10.60 5.02
N ALA A 450 20.51 9.39 4.93
CA ALA A 450 20.87 8.76 3.67
C ALA A 450 20.57 7.28 3.75
N PHE A 451 20.23 6.66 2.64
CA PHE A 451 20.20 5.21 2.57
C PHE A 451 20.57 4.68 1.18
N TYR A 452 21.08 3.47 1.22
CA TYR A 452 21.20 2.57 0.08
C TYR A 452 20.42 1.30 0.37
N LYS A 453 19.67 0.81 -0.61
CA LYS A 453 18.95 -0.45 -0.52
C LYS A 453 18.90 -1.13 -1.87
N ARG A 454 19.31 -2.41 -1.91
CA ARG A 454 19.06 -3.31 -3.04
C ARG A 454 17.88 -4.20 -2.71
N ILE A 455 16.99 -4.39 -3.66
CA ILE A 455 15.88 -5.32 -3.60
C ILE A 455 15.76 -6.08 -4.91
N PHE A 456 15.05 -7.20 -4.87
CA PHE A 456 14.64 -7.91 -6.07
C PHE A 456 13.18 -8.32 -6.01
N ARG A 457 12.60 -8.61 -7.15
CA ARG A 457 11.23 -9.10 -7.29
C ARG A 457 11.23 -10.40 -8.08
N MET A 458 10.65 -11.45 -7.51
CA MET A 458 10.34 -12.68 -8.24
C MET A 458 9.26 -12.43 -9.29
N PRO A 459 9.34 -13.05 -10.49
CA PRO A 459 8.23 -13.09 -11.42
C PRO A 459 6.97 -13.64 -10.76
N THR A 460 5.81 -13.06 -11.10
CA THR A 460 4.51 -13.55 -10.63
C THR A 460 4.09 -14.81 -11.37
N PHE A 461 3.08 -15.51 -10.88
CA PHE A 461 2.57 -16.69 -11.60
C PHE A 461 1.96 -16.32 -12.96
N ASN A 462 1.38 -15.13 -13.10
CA ASN A 462 0.93 -14.65 -14.40
C ASN A 462 2.11 -14.33 -15.35
N ASP A 463 3.18 -13.70 -14.84
CA ASP A 463 4.38 -13.45 -15.64
C ASP A 463 4.95 -14.75 -16.20
N LEU A 464 4.92 -15.83 -15.41
CA LEU A 464 5.50 -17.13 -15.78
C LEU A 464 4.56 -18.03 -16.60
N TYR A 465 3.26 -18.06 -16.27
CA TYR A 465 2.38 -19.16 -16.67
C TYR A 465 1.03 -18.72 -17.25
N TYR A 466 0.75 -17.41 -17.43
CA TYR A 466 -0.54 -16.97 -17.95
C TYR A 466 -0.62 -17.22 -19.46
N THR A 467 -1.35 -18.26 -19.86
CA THR A 467 -1.62 -18.63 -21.27
C THR A 467 -0.38 -18.54 -22.17
N ASP A 468 -0.53 -17.93 -23.35
CA ASP A 468 0.54 -17.72 -24.34
C ASP A 468 1.43 -16.50 -24.04
N ILE A 469 1.09 -15.68 -23.04
CA ILE A 469 1.82 -14.44 -22.67
C ILE A 469 2.93 -14.74 -21.68
N GLY A 470 2.73 -15.68 -20.78
CA GLY A 470 3.68 -16.05 -19.74
C GLY A 470 4.97 -16.63 -20.32
N ASN A 471 6.06 -16.39 -19.60
CA ASN A 471 7.39 -16.94 -19.96
C ASN A 471 8.04 -17.59 -18.74
N ALA A 472 8.06 -18.91 -18.74
CA ALA A 472 8.59 -19.70 -17.63
C ALA A 472 10.12 -19.56 -17.43
N ASN A 473 10.83 -18.88 -18.34
CA ASN A 473 12.28 -18.63 -18.27
C ASN A 473 12.63 -17.29 -17.63
N LEU A 474 11.64 -16.50 -17.20
CA LEU A 474 11.90 -15.21 -16.55
C LEU A 474 12.77 -15.37 -15.30
N GLU A 475 13.69 -14.42 -15.16
CA GLU A 475 14.53 -14.23 -14.00
C GLU A 475 13.95 -13.08 -13.11
N PRO A 476 14.43 -12.92 -11.86
CA PRO A 476 14.05 -11.79 -11.03
C PRO A 476 14.44 -10.44 -11.64
N GLU A 477 13.69 -9.39 -11.34
CA GLU A 477 14.10 -8.00 -11.61
C GLU A 477 14.68 -7.35 -10.35
N TYR A 478 15.59 -6.39 -10.53
CA TYR A 478 16.35 -5.76 -9.45
C TYR A 478 16.14 -4.26 -9.40
N VAL A 479 16.17 -3.71 -8.19
CA VAL A 479 16.17 -2.26 -7.97
C VAL A 479 17.29 -1.90 -6.99
N ASN A 480 18.12 -0.93 -7.37
CA ASN A 480 19.04 -0.25 -6.47
C ASN A 480 18.48 1.13 -6.16
N GLN A 481 18.34 1.44 -4.87
CA GLN A 481 17.77 2.69 -4.37
C GLN A 481 18.83 3.48 -3.61
N TYR A 482 18.97 4.76 -3.94
CA TYR A 482 19.81 5.74 -3.24
C TYR A 482 18.91 6.90 -2.83
N ASN A 483 19.02 7.34 -1.59
CA ASN A 483 18.23 8.46 -1.07
C ASN A 483 19.07 9.34 -0.16
N LEU A 484 18.88 10.65 -0.34
CA LEU A 484 19.35 11.68 0.57
C LEU A 484 18.15 12.49 1.03
N GLY A 485 18.00 12.70 2.31
CA GLY A 485 16.86 13.41 2.85
C GLY A 485 17.22 14.34 3.99
N LEU A 486 16.40 15.35 4.15
CA LEU A 486 16.44 16.21 5.33
C LEU A 486 15.03 16.38 5.91
N GLN A 487 14.97 16.61 7.20
CA GLN A 487 13.73 16.81 7.91
C GLN A 487 13.91 17.84 9.00
N TYR A 488 12.99 18.79 9.02
CA TYR A 488 12.83 19.77 10.08
C TYR A 488 11.47 19.58 10.72
N GLN A 489 11.39 19.59 12.05
CA GLN A 489 10.13 19.49 12.77
C GLN A 489 10.21 20.24 14.09
N SER A 490 9.39 21.25 14.26
CA SER A 490 9.38 22.09 15.45
C SER A 490 7.97 22.51 15.84
N ALA A 491 7.72 22.54 17.14
CA ALA A 491 6.69 23.41 17.68
C ALA A 491 7.21 24.85 17.61
N LEU A 492 6.39 25.76 17.17
CA LEU A 492 6.73 27.18 17.02
C LEU A 492 5.85 28.01 17.96
N ASP A 493 6.43 29.09 18.45
CA ASP A 493 5.68 30.12 19.18
C ASP A 493 5.82 31.44 18.40
N CYS A 494 5.35 31.42 17.15
CA CYS A 494 5.40 32.50 16.21
C CYS A 494 3.98 33.04 15.92
N GLY A 495 3.35 33.61 16.95
CA GLY A 495 1.98 34.13 16.83
C GLY A 495 0.98 33.02 16.54
N VAL A 496 0.37 33.04 15.34
CA VAL A 496 -0.64 32.04 14.95
C VAL A 496 -0.05 30.73 14.46
N LEU A 497 1.20 30.70 14.00
CA LEU A 497 1.86 29.48 13.53
C LEU A 497 2.45 28.73 14.74
N THR A 498 1.82 27.59 15.08
CA THR A 498 2.15 26.81 16.29
C THR A 498 2.93 25.54 16.01
N GLY A 499 3.05 25.13 14.76
CA GLY A 499 3.84 23.96 14.38
C GLY A 499 4.22 23.94 12.92
N LEU A 500 5.43 23.46 12.63
CA LEU A 500 5.95 23.31 11.29
C LEU A 500 6.74 22.00 11.19
N SER A 501 6.40 21.18 10.19
CA SER A 501 7.17 20.00 9.81
C SER A 501 7.45 20.06 8.31
N MET A 502 8.70 19.92 7.93
CA MET A 502 9.15 19.91 6.54
C MET A 502 10.04 18.70 6.30
N ARG A 503 9.85 18.04 5.17
CA ARG A 503 10.68 16.93 4.73
C ARG A 503 10.95 17.05 3.24
N ALA A 504 12.20 16.85 2.86
CA ALA A 504 12.61 16.75 1.47
C ALA A 504 13.51 15.51 1.30
N ASP A 505 13.25 14.72 0.26
CA ASP A 505 13.99 13.53 -0.10
C ASP A 505 14.38 13.58 -1.57
N ALA A 506 15.67 13.61 -1.88
CA ALA A 506 16.19 13.41 -3.23
C ALA A 506 16.57 11.94 -3.40
N TYR A 507 16.20 11.34 -4.53
CA TYR A 507 16.44 9.92 -4.76
C TYR A 507 16.87 9.60 -6.19
N TYR A 508 17.62 8.50 -6.29
CA TYR A 508 17.97 7.85 -7.55
C TYR A 508 17.70 6.37 -7.43
N ASN A 509 16.82 5.83 -8.31
CA ASN A 509 16.54 4.41 -8.38
C ASN A 509 16.91 3.88 -9.76
N TYR A 510 17.54 2.72 -9.78
CA TYR A 510 17.94 2.03 -11.01
C TYR A 510 17.31 0.63 -11.04
N VAL A 511 16.41 0.40 -12.00
CA VAL A 511 15.75 -0.89 -12.23
C VAL A 511 16.42 -1.59 -13.39
N THR A 512 16.79 -2.87 -13.19
CA THR A 512 17.36 -3.74 -14.22
C THR A 512 16.56 -5.02 -14.34
N ASP A 513 16.68 -5.67 -15.49
CA ASP A 513 16.00 -6.93 -15.80
C ASP A 513 14.48 -6.82 -15.60
N LYS A 514 13.96 -5.60 -15.83
CA LYS A 514 12.53 -5.32 -15.64
C LYS A 514 11.69 -6.21 -16.54
N ILE A 515 10.71 -6.87 -15.94
CA ILE A 515 9.77 -7.71 -16.66
C ILE A 515 8.78 -6.81 -17.37
N ILE A 516 8.82 -6.82 -18.69
CA ILE A 516 7.91 -6.07 -19.55
C ILE A 516 7.28 -6.99 -20.59
N SER A 517 6.11 -6.60 -21.07
CA SER A 517 5.40 -7.29 -22.15
C SER A 517 5.86 -6.72 -23.47
N VAL A 518 6.29 -7.59 -24.39
CA VAL A 518 6.76 -7.23 -25.73
C VAL A 518 6.02 -8.03 -26.79
N PRO A 519 5.84 -7.52 -28.04
CA PRO A 519 5.30 -8.28 -29.15
C PRO A 519 6.19 -9.48 -29.48
N LYS A 520 5.61 -10.64 -29.79
CA LYS A 520 6.36 -11.85 -30.19
C LYS A 520 7.05 -11.76 -31.54
N GLY A 521 6.77 -10.73 -32.33
CA GLY A 521 7.37 -10.48 -33.64
C GLY A 521 6.73 -9.29 -34.32
N THR A 522 7.39 -8.77 -35.36
CA THR A 522 6.90 -7.62 -36.14
C THR A 522 5.55 -7.96 -36.79
N GLY A 523 4.53 -7.13 -36.50
CA GLY A 523 3.17 -7.32 -37.02
C GLY A 523 2.34 -8.41 -36.35
N GLN A 524 2.81 -8.98 -35.22
CA GLN A 524 2.05 -9.96 -34.46
C GLN A 524 1.29 -9.30 -33.31
N TYR A 525 0.01 -9.69 -33.13
CA TYR A 525 -0.82 -9.28 -31.99
C TYR A 525 -0.53 -10.08 -30.72
N ARG A 526 0.44 -11.00 -30.72
CA ARG A 526 0.81 -11.83 -29.57
C ARG A 526 1.93 -11.17 -28.80
N TRP A 527 1.77 -11.13 -27.47
CA TRP A 527 2.73 -10.57 -26.52
C TRP A 527 3.40 -11.67 -25.71
N MET A 528 4.59 -11.41 -25.20
CA MET A 528 5.26 -12.28 -24.23
C MET A 528 6.00 -11.45 -23.17
N MET A 529 6.18 -12.00 -22.00
CA MET A 529 6.95 -11.38 -20.92
C MET A 529 8.45 -11.64 -21.11
N MET A 530 9.26 -10.59 -20.93
CA MET A 530 10.74 -10.66 -21.06
C MET A 530 11.43 -9.80 -19.99
N ASN A 531 12.64 -10.21 -19.58
CA ASN A 531 13.52 -9.46 -18.67
C ASN A 531 14.48 -8.56 -19.45
N ILE A 532 13.99 -7.54 -20.11
CA ILE A 532 14.83 -6.65 -20.92
C ILE A 532 14.78 -5.19 -20.48
N GLY A 533 13.85 -4.84 -19.59
CA GLY A 533 13.63 -3.44 -19.22
C GLY A 533 14.72 -2.88 -18.31
N LYS A 534 15.18 -1.66 -18.62
CA LYS A 534 16.06 -0.84 -17.76
C LYS A 534 15.42 0.51 -17.55
N VAL A 535 15.24 0.91 -16.29
CA VAL A 535 14.61 2.21 -15.95
C VAL A 535 15.50 2.98 -14.99
N LYS A 536 15.74 4.26 -15.29
CA LYS A 536 16.41 5.19 -14.38
C LYS A 536 15.38 6.20 -13.89
N ILE A 537 15.32 6.37 -12.57
CA ILE A 537 14.36 7.23 -11.90
C ILE A 537 15.13 8.20 -11.01
N ARG A 538 14.93 9.50 -11.22
CA ARG A 538 15.49 10.58 -10.41
C ARG A 538 14.34 11.42 -9.91
N GLY A 539 14.37 11.81 -8.65
CA GLY A 539 13.28 12.65 -8.16
C GLY A 539 13.57 13.32 -6.83
N ILE A 540 12.63 14.20 -6.49
CA ILE A 540 12.58 14.92 -5.21
C ILE A 540 11.15 14.85 -4.71
N ASP A 541 10.98 14.37 -3.49
CA ASP A 541 9.72 14.41 -2.76
C ASP A 541 9.80 15.50 -1.69
N VAL A 542 8.80 16.36 -1.62
CA VAL A 542 8.67 17.39 -0.58
C VAL A 542 7.34 17.20 0.14
N ASN A 543 7.37 17.25 1.46
CA ASN A 543 6.19 17.31 2.31
C ASN A 543 6.36 18.47 3.30
N ALA A 544 5.33 19.29 3.43
CA ALA A 544 5.28 20.35 4.42
C ALA A 544 3.93 20.28 5.16
N GLN A 545 3.99 20.39 6.47
CA GLN A 545 2.81 20.45 7.34
C GLN A 545 2.94 21.67 8.23
N ALA A 546 1.92 22.50 8.26
CA ALA A 546 1.86 23.69 9.09
C ALA A 546 0.57 23.66 9.92
N ARG A 547 0.68 24.00 11.19
CA ARG A 547 -0.45 24.16 12.10
C ARG A 547 -0.56 25.60 12.53
N PHE A 548 -1.77 26.13 12.41
CA PHE A 548 -2.12 27.48 12.84
C PHE A 548 -3.21 27.41 13.92
N THR A 549 -3.01 28.17 14.98
CA THR A 549 -4.01 28.34 16.04
C THR A 549 -4.36 29.82 16.12
N PHE A 550 -5.57 30.14 15.72
CA PHE A 550 -6.09 31.51 15.73
C PHE A 550 -6.89 31.78 17.00
N PRO A 551 -7.17 33.04 17.32
CA PRO A 551 -8.16 33.40 18.36
C PRO A 551 -9.52 32.74 18.11
N TYR A 552 -10.34 32.68 19.15
CA TYR A 552 -11.69 32.08 19.13
C TYR A 552 -11.73 30.57 18.88
N ASN A 553 -10.64 29.83 19.21
CA ASN A 553 -10.53 28.37 19.04
C ASN A 553 -10.69 27.93 17.57
N ILE A 554 -10.11 28.68 16.65
CA ILE A 554 -9.98 28.28 15.25
C ILE A 554 -8.63 27.62 15.07
N GLU A 555 -8.62 26.37 14.69
CA GLU A 555 -7.40 25.63 14.32
C GLU A 555 -7.42 25.30 12.84
N VAL A 556 -6.27 25.48 12.18
CA VAL A 556 -6.08 25.14 10.77
C VAL A 556 -4.83 24.33 10.60
N ASP A 557 -4.98 23.14 10.04
CA ASP A 557 -3.87 22.26 9.60
C ASP A 557 -3.77 22.34 8.06
N ALA A 558 -2.59 22.63 7.55
CA ALA A 558 -2.29 22.65 6.12
C ALA A 558 -1.20 21.63 5.81
N ASN A 559 -1.45 20.75 4.84
CA ASN A 559 -0.50 19.74 4.37
C ASN A 559 -0.27 19.93 2.89
N LEU A 560 1.00 20.01 2.48
CA LEU A 560 1.47 20.06 1.10
C LEU A 560 2.31 18.84 0.82
N SER A 561 2.02 18.14 -0.27
CA SER A 561 2.86 17.09 -0.83
C SER A 561 3.18 17.44 -2.28
N TYR A 562 4.45 17.34 -2.65
CA TYR A 562 4.90 17.57 -4.02
C TYR A 562 5.97 16.56 -4.41
N THR A 563 5.90 16.07 -5.63
CA THR A 563 6.88 15.16 -6.21
C THR A 563 7.28 15.67 -7.59
N TYR A 564 8.58 15.85 -7.76
CA TYR A 564 9.22 15.86 -9.07
C TYR A 564 9.91 14.54 -9.29
N GLN A 565 9.60 13.84 -10.40
CA GLN A 565 10.25 12.57 -10.72
C GLN A 565 10.43 12.42 -12.22
N ARG A 566 11.62 12.02 -12.61
CA ARG A 566 11.97 11.74 -14.00
C ARG A 566 12.29 10.26 -14.12
N ALA A 567 11.29 9.47 -14.48
CA ALA A 567 11.42 8.05 -14.79
C ALA A 567 11.54 7.87 -16.30
N GLN A 568 12.66 7.29 -16.75
CA GLN A 568 13.00 7.18 -18.17
C GLN A 568 13.40 5.76 -18.53
N ASP A 569 13.01 5.35 -19.73
CA ASP A 569 13.39 4.09 -20.34
C ASP A 569 14.85 4.13 -20.83
N TYR A 570 15.65 3.17 -20.40
CA TYR A 570 17.03 2.96 -20.84
C TYR A 570 17.23 1.54 -21.38
N THR A 571 16.16 0.90 -21.84
CA THR A 571 16.15 -0.50 -22.26
C THR A 571 17.00 -0.72 -23.48
N ASP A 572 16.73 -0.01 -24.58
CA ASP A 572 17.44 -0.19 -25.85
C ASP A 572 18.00 1.14 -26.36
N PRO A 573 19.34 1.35 -26.32
CA PRO A 573 19.95 2.57 -26.83
C PRO A 573 19.82 2.76 -28.35
N THR A 574 19.49 1.73 -29.11
CA THR A 574 19.33 1.79 -30.58
C THR A 574 17.90 2.28 -30.95
N ASP A 575 16.93 2.15 -30.05
CA ASP A 575 15.56 2.65 -30.22
C ASP A 575 15.47 4.14 -29.88
N ASN A 576 16.22 4.97 -30.63
CA ASN A 576 16.38 6.41 -30.37
C ASN A 576 15.90 7.32 -31.52
N GLU A 577 15.10 6.79 -32.44
CA GLU A 577 14.60 7.55 -33.59
C GLU A 577 13.77 8.77 -33.12
N PRO A 578 14.01 9.99 -33.65
CA PRO A 578 13.25 11.16 -33.33
C PRO A 578 11.75 10.97 -33.67
N GLY A 579 10.88 11.09 -32.65
CA GLY A 579 9.43 11.00 -32.80
C GLY A 579 8.86 9.57 -32.87
N ALA A 580 9.69 8.54 -32.69
CA ALA A 580 9.22 7.14 -32.66
C ALA A 580 9.85 6.31 -31.54
N GLY A 581 11.15 6.54 -31.24
CA GLY A 581 11.92 5.75 -30.29
C GLY A 581 11.48 5.90 -28.85
N THR A 582 11.80 4.89 -28.02
CA THR A 582 11.46 4.85 -26.59
C THR A 582 12.64 5.19 -25.67
N TYR A 583 13.89 5.15 -26.19
CA TYR A 583 15.09 5.37 -25.40
C TYR A 583 15.15 6.76 -24.79
N LYS A 584 15.33 6.84 -23.47
CA LYS A 584 15.25 8.05 -22.63
C LYS A 584 13.85 8.69 -22.60
N GLY A 585 12.84 8.03 -23.16
CA GLY A 585 11.45 8.44 -23.08
C GLY A 585 10.91 8.33 -21.65
N GLN A 586 9.85 9.09 -21.38
CA GLN A 586 9.10 9.02 -20.12
C GLN A 586 8.36 7.69 -20.03
N ILE A 587 8.46 7.04 -18.87
CA ILE A 587 7.71 5.81 -18.61
C ILE A 587 6.20 6.10 -18.64
N SER A 588 5.45 5.18 -19.25
CA SER A 588 4.00 5.30 -19.43
C SER A 588 3.27 5.55 -18.11
N TYR A 589 2.35 6.53 -18.13
CA TYR A 589 1.52 6.96 -17.00
C TYR A 589 2.27 7.54 -15.80
N ILE A 590 3.54 7.85 -15.91
CA ILE A 590 4.34 8.45 -14.84
C ILE A 590 4.53 9.94 -15.11
N PRO A 591 3.78 10.86 -14.46
CA PRO A 591 3.98 12.30 -14.62
C PRO A 591 5.29 12.73 -13.97
N TRP A 592 5.94 13.75 -14.52
CA TRP A 592 7.13 14.32 -13.89
C TRP A 592 6.80 15.18 -12.69
N HIS A 593 5.61 15.80 -12.68
CA HIS A 593 5.14 16.67 -11.60
C HIS A 593 3.81 16.16 -11.08
N ASN A 594 3.70 15.97 -9.79
CA ASN A 594 2.43 15.76 -9.11
C ASN A 594 2.45 16.38 -7.71
N GLY A 595 1.29 16.66 -7.16
CA GLY A 595 1.20 17.19 -5.82
C GLY A 595 -0.22 17.27 -5.30
N SER A 596 -0.31 17.51 -4.01
CA SER A 596 -1.58 17.70 -3.31
C SER A 596 -1.47 18.75 -2.21
N VAL A 597 -2.58 19.40 -1.95
CA VAL A 597 -2.76 20.30 -0.81
C VAL A 597 -4.00 19.84 -0.05
N VAL A 598 -3.89 19.71 1.25
CA VAL A 598 -5.02 19.43 2.15
C VAL A 598 -5.06 20.49 3.24
N ILE A 599 -6.18 21.18 3.37
CA ILE A 599 -6.41 22.18 4.41
C ILE A 599 -7.60 21.72 5.24
N HIS A 600 -7.41 21.63 6.53
CA HIS A 600 -8.44 21.30 7.50
C HIS A 600 -8.59 22.42 8.51
N GLY A 601 -9.80 22.93 8.67
CA GLY A 601 -10.14 23.96 9.64
C GLY A 601 -11.18 23.45 10.62
N THR A 602 -10.99 23.73 11.91
CA THR A 602 -11.98 23.46 12.97
C THR A 602 -12.36 24.76 13.68
N TRP A 603 -13.64 24.91 13.90
CA TRP A 603 -14.20 25.98 14.74
C TRP A 603 -15.33 25.44 15.59
N LYS A 604 -15.08 25.29 16.89
CA LYS A 604 -16.04 24.70 17.83
C LYS A 604 -16.47 23.29 17.37
N LYS A 605 -17.70 23.14 16.90
CA LYS A 605 -18.32 21.89 16.43
C LYS A 605 -18.33 21.74 14.90
N VAL A 606 -17.84 22.74 14.18
CA VAL A 606 -17.80 22.77 12.72
C VAL A 606 -16.41 22.40 12.23
N GLU A 607 -16.36 21.57 11.22
CA GLU A 607 -15.14 21.20 10.50
C GLU A 607 -15.31 21.52 9.01
N LEU A 608 -14.26 22.06 8.40
CA LEU A 608 -14.17 22.30 6.98
C LEU A 608 -12.91 21.66 6.45
N ASN A 609 -13.02 20.92 5.35
CA ASN A 609 -11.88 20.31 4.69
C ASN A 609 -11.88 20.70 3.22
N TYR A 610 -10.72 21.07 2.73
CA TYR A 610 -10.46 21.31 1.33
C TYR A 610 -9.28 20.46 0.91
N SER A 611 -9.37 19.79 -0.23
CA SER A 611 -8.24 19.11 -0.82
C SER A 611 -8.12 19.42 -2.32
N PHE A 612 -6.88 19.49 -2.75
CA PHE A 612 -6.48 19.72 -4.13
C PHE A 612 -5.48 18.65 -4.54
N ILE A 613 -5.64 18.10 -5.73
CA ILE A 613 -4.70 17.15 -6.34
C ILE A 613 -4.39 17.65 -7.75
N TYR A 614 -3.11 17.63 -8.10
CA TYR A 614 -2.59 17.90 -9.44
C TYR A 614 -1.74 16.73 -9.91
N VAL A 615 -1.98 16.27 -11.12
CA VAL A 615 -1.17 15.28 -11.83
C VAL A 615 -0.77 15.85 -13.17
N GLY A 616 0.53 15.96 -13.39
CA GLY A 616 1.10 16.59 -14.57
C GLY A 616 0.91 15.79 -15.87
N GLU A 617 1.46 16.32 -16.92
CA GLU A 617 1.48 15.69 -18.24
C GLU A 617 2.21 14.36 -18.22
N ARG A 618 1.77 13.44 -19.07
CA ARG A 618 2.31 12.09 -19.17
C ARG A 618 2.01 11.52 -20.56
N TYR A 619 2.55 10.35 -20.82
CA TYR A 619 2.25 9.58 -22.03
C TYR A 619 1.63 8.23 -21.65
N HIS A 620 0.68 7.74 -22.42
CA HIS A 620 0.08 6.44 -22.16
C HIS A 620 0.86 5.28 -22.77
N ASN A 621 1.86 5.54 -23.62
CA ASN A 621 2.74 4.55 -24.23
C ASN A 621 4.21 4.96 -24.06
N SER A 622 5.15 4.02 -24.25
CA SER A 622 6.59 4.24 -24.09
C SER A 622 7.16 5.20 -25.13
N SER A 623 6.64 5.24 -26.37
CA SER A 623 6.98 6.27 -27.33
C SER A 623 6.28 7.59 -26.96
N ASN A 624 7.08 8.63 -26.68
CA ASN A 624 6.60 9.92 -26.22
C ASN A 624 6.21 10.83 -27.38
N ILE A 625 5.36 10.36 -28.26
CA ILE A 625 4.82 11.11 -29.38
C ILE A 625 3.53 11.83 -29.00
N ARG A 626 3.16 12.84 -29.79
CA ARG A 626 1.95 13.66 -29.55
C ARG A 626 0.67 12.82 -29.47
N ALA A 627 0.58 11.74 -30.25
CA ALA A 627 -0.59 10.84 -30.24
C ALA A 627 -0.76 10.09 -28.91
N ASN A 628 0.33 9.89 -28.15
CA ASN A 628 0.35 9.21 -26.86
C ASN A 628 0.31 10.17 -25.66
N TYR A 629 0.22 11.48 -25.92
CA TYR A 629 0.22 12.50 -24.88
C TYR A 629 -1.10 12.55 -24.13
N GLU A 630 -1.01 12.56 -22.79
CA GLU A 630 -2.14 12.73 -21.87
C GLU A 630 -1.99 14.04 -21.12
N GLN A 631 -3.03 14.87 -21.17
CA GLN A 631 -3.07 16.17 -20.54
C GLN A 631 -2.99 16.07 -19.01
N PRO A 632 -2.41 17.09 -18.35
CA PRO A 632 -2.49 17.19 -16.90
C PRO A 632 -3.95 17.33 -16.45
N TRP A 633 -4.22 16.86 -15.24
CA TRP A 633 -5.53 17.02 -14.61
C TRP A 633 -5.39 17.43 -13.15
N TYR A 634 -6.45 17.99 -12.62
CA TYR A 634 -6.53 18.39 -11.23
C TYR A 634 -7.96 18.25 -10.71
N THR A 635 -8.11 18.04 -9.40
CA THR A 635 -9.41 18.02 -8.73
C THR A 635 -9.37 18.88 -7.47
N HIS A 636 -10.51 19.47 -7.15
CA HIS A 636 -10.74 20.18 -5.90
C HIS A 636 -11.91 19.51 -5.21
N ASP A 637 -11.72 19.11 -3.97
CA ASP A 637 -12.74 18.49 -3.15
C ASP A 637 -12.99 19.35 -1.91
N LEU A 638 -14.23 19.42 -1.48
CA LEU A 638 -14.64 20.20 -0.31
C LEU A 638 -15.56 19.35 0.56
N SER A 639 -15.39 19.41 1.88
CA SER A 639 -16.37 18.86 2.81
C SER A 639 -16.57 19.74 4.02
N ALA A 640 -17.79 19.65 4.58
CA ALA A 640 -18.16 20.29 5.82
C ALA A 640 -18.80 19.26 6.77
N GLY A 641 -18.48 19.36 8.04
CA GLY A 641 -18.99 18.50 9.10
C GLY A 641 -19.47 19.29 10.30
N TYR A 642 -20.52 18.79 10.96
CA TYR A 642 -21.02 19.32 12.22
C TYR A 642 -21.17 18.19 13.24
N SER A 643 -20.51 18.34 14.39
CA SER A 643 -20.52 17.37 15.48
C SER A 643 -21.44 17.85 16.61
N PHE A 644 -22.30 16.98 17.11
CA PHE A 644 -23.21 17.27 18.21
C PHE A 644 -23.49 16.02 19.05
N ASN A 645 -23.92 16.25 20.28
CA ASN A 645 -24.23 15.17 21.21
C ASN A 645 -25.72 15.14 21.51
N ILE A 646 -26.30 13.94 21.53
CA ILE A 646 -27.66 13.68 22.03
C ILE A 646 -27.52 12.75 23.23
N GLY A 647 -27.61 13.31 24.44
CA GLY A 647 -27.30 12.57 25.67
C GLY A 647 -25.84 12.06 25.67
N LYS A 648 -25.66 10.73 25.70
CA LYS A 648 -24.34 10.06 25.67
C LYS A 648 -23.87 9.68 24.26
N VAL A 649 -24.68 9.96 23.25
CA VAL A 649 -24.40 9.59 21.86
C VAL A 649 -23.73 10.77 21.18
N ASN A 650 -22.54 10.52 20.61
CA ASN A 650 -21.83 11.48 19.77
C ASN A 650 -22.26 11.28 18.32
N MET A 651 -22.68 12.33 17.67
CA MET A 651 -23.14 12.31 16.28
C MET A 651 -22.38 13.34 15.45
N LYS A 652 -22.07 12.95 14.21
CA LYS A 652 -21.48 13.86 13.21
C LYS A 652 -22.22 13.68 11.89
N ILE A 653 -22.67 14.78 11.32
CA ILE A 653 -23.19 14.84 9.96
C ILE A 653 -22.16 15.55 9.09
N SER A 654 -21.87 15.00 7.93
CA SER A 654 -20.93 15.59 6.98
C SER A 654 -21.50 15.54 5.56
N ALA A 655 -21.16 16.55 4.76
CA ALA A 655 -21.44 16.61 3.34
C ALA A 655 -20.14 16.81 2.59
N GLU A 656 -19.98 16.11 1.47
CA GLU A 656 -18.81 16.14 0.62
C GLU A 656 -19.19 16.49 -0.82
N VAL A 657 -18.38 17.33 -1.45
CA VAL A 657 -18.41 17.60 -2.90
C VAL A 657 -17.03 17.27 -3.45
N ASN A 658 -16.97 16.28 -4.32
CA ASN A 658 -15.72 15.88 -4.98
C ASN A 658 -15.73 16.39 -6.43
N ASN A 659 -14.55 16.72 -6.95
CA ASN A 659 -14.35 17.35 -8.26
C ASN A 659 -15.26 18.60 -8.42
N LEU A 660 -15.08 19.57 -7.52
CA LEU A 660 -15.93 20.77 -7.37
C LEU A 660 -16.13 21.53 -8.70
N PHE A 661 -15.12 21.60 -9.56
CA PHE A 661 -15.16 22.28 -10.84
C PHE A 661 -15.61 21.41 -12.00
N ASN A 662 -16.02 20.15 -11.72
CA ASN A 662 -16.55 19.21 -12.72
C ASN A 662 -15.58 18.98 -13.89
N GLN A 663 -14.29 18.81 -13.61
CA GLN A 663 -13.31 18.51 -14.63
C GLN A 663 -13.53 17.10 -15.17
N TYR A 664 -13.52 16.94 -16.48
CA TYR A 664 -13.48 15.64 -17.14
C TYR A 664 -12.02 15.24 -17.37
N TYR A 665 -11.63 14.07 -16.88
CA TYR A 665 -10.26 13.61 -16.96
C TYR A 665 -10.21 12.07 -16.95
N ASP A 666 -9.10 11.54 -17.44
CA ASP A 666 -8.76 10.13 -17.41
C ASP A 666 -7.51 9.94 -16.55
N VAL A 667 -7.49 8.97 -15.65
CA VAL A 667 -6.26 8.52 -14.97
C VAL A 667 -5.52 7.55 -15.90
N ILE A 668 -6.24 6.61 -16.48
CA ILE A 668 -5.80 5.72 -17.54
C ILE A 668 -6.57 6.08 -18.81
N VAL A 669 -5.90 6.19 -19.94
CA VAL A 669 -6.49 6.57 -21.22
C VAL A 669 -7.73 5.75 -21.54
N ASN A 670 -8.80 6.41 -21.97
CA ASN A 670 -10.09 5.80 -22.28
C ASN A 670 -10.87 5.24 -21.08
N TYR A 671 -10.42 5.52 -19.85
CA TYR A 671 -11.15 5.23 -18.60
C TYR A 671 -11.55 6.54 -17.94
N PRO A 672 -12.63 7.21 -18.42
CA PRO A 672 -13.02 8.50 -17.87
C PRO A 672 -13.43 8.39 -16.41
N MET A 673 -12.95 9.35 -15.64
CA MET A 673 -13.25 9.46 -14.22
C MET A 673 -14.57 10.22 -13.99
N PRO A 674 -15.20 10.01 -12.81
CA PRO A 674 -16.42 10.73 -12.46
C PRO A 674 -16.20 12.25 -12.43
N GLY A 675 -17.15 13.00 -12.97
CA GLY A 675 -17.27 14.44 -12.77
C GLY A 675 -17.65 14.78 -11.32
N ARG A 676 -18.20 15.99 -11.10
CA ARG A 676 -18.66 16.41 -9.78
C ARG A 676 -19.65 15.42 -9.19
N ASN A 677 -19.40 15.06 -7.93
CA ASN A 677 -20.23 14.12 -7.20
C ASN A 677 -20.34 14.51 -5.72
N TYR A 678 -21.39 14.04 -5.07
CA TYR A 678 -21.79 14.44 -3.74
C TYR A 678 -21.95 13.22 -2.85
N LYS A 679 -21.59 13.36 -1.56
CA LYS A 679 -21.88 12.37 -0.52
C LYS A 679 -22.40 13.03 0.74
N ALA A 680 -23.28 12.35 1.44
CA ALA A 680 -23.70 12.66 2.79
C ALA A 680 -23.31 11.51 3.71
N ILE A 681 -22.81 11.84 4.89
CA ILE A 681 -22.29 10.88 5.87
C ILE A 681 -22.92 11.18 7.23
N LEU A 682 -23.46 10.15 7.85
CA LEU A 682 -23.89 10.15 9.25
C LEU A 682 -22.98 9.21 10.03
N LYS A 683 -22.37 9.72 11.09
CA LYS A 683 -21.55 8.96 12.04
C LYS A 683 -22.19 9.04 13.42
N ILE A 684 -22.32 7.90 14.09
CA ILE A 684 -22.88 7.75 15.43
C ILE A 684 -21.88 6.96 16.26
N GLU A 685 -21.52 7.47 17.44
CA GLU A 685 -20.59 6.82 18.39
C GLU A 685 -21.22 6.80 19.80
N ILE A 686 -21.21 5.60 20.42
CA ILE A 686 -21.83 5.34 21.74
C ILE A 686 -20.76 4.82 22.71
#